data_e4c8944afbbe5351480d8cf9793687f7
#
_entry.id   e4c8944afbbe5351480d8cf9793687f7
#
_cell.length_a   1.000
_cell.length_b   1.000
_cell.length_c   1.000
_cell.angle_alpha   90.00
_cell.angle_beta   90.00
_cell.angle_gamma   90.00
#
_symmetry.space_group_name_H-M   'P 1'
#
loop_
_entity.id
_entity.type
_entity.pdbx_description
1 polymer ?
#
loop_
_entity_poly.entity_id
_entity_poly.type
_entity_poly.pdbx_seq_one_letter_code
_entity_poly.pdbx_strand_id
1 'polypeptide(L)'
;MKNTKELDQIIVKGAREHNLQNIDISLPKKKLIVFTGVSGSGKSSLAFDTIFAEGQRRYVESLSAYARQFIGQMEKPKYETIKGLSPTISIEQKAASKNPRSTVGTITEIYDYLRVLFARIGEQFCFKCGQKVGRGNAQNMVAGIMDIGESARVLILAPVVENRKGEHKDLLGKILKDGYARVRVDGVVHNLEDIHNLARHKKHTIEIVVDRLQIKKSKEFRKRLTDAVETGLKAGRGNLIVHSMDKKKDILMSEARSCCGIAYPEPAPSLFSFNSPLGMCPACNGIGSLLSMDIDKIIPDQSLSIRQGAVIPWKNYFNKPSTRNNSWGARQLKAMEDQWNLDYDTPWQKLSKKEKDLILNGSKGKEMIVSWNSQKIQGDFTTVHEGILNTMMRRYLKTSSESQKKWYAGFMSEKSCQSCGGRRLKPEVLHVKINGRSIIDITRMTIADSHAFFKNLKLTGNHRVIAEELLKEIQNRLGFLINVGLNYLTLDRKGPSLSGGESQRIRLASQVGSELTGVLYILDEPSIGLHQKDNLKLLKTLKHLRDIGNTLIVVEHDQETIESADWIVDFGPGAGLLGGKIVAQGTPAGIMKNKTSLTGQYLSGRALIEIPPTRKTPKQAGNKWITIMGASANNLAGINVKIPLGLLVGITGVSGAGKSTLVNQILYPALARKIHNSIIDVGKHTRINGLSNLNKIININQKAIGRTPRSNPATYTKVFDHIRNFYALLPESKIRGYNKGRYSFNVKGGRCEACHGDGYLKVEMHFLADVYVPCEYCHGKRFNNATLEIKYKNHSIADILNLSVRLARELFIDHPKIKSILDTLMDVGLGYIKLGQSATTLSGGEAQRIKLARELAKKDTGQTLYILDEPTTGLHFQDIKMLLKVLQRLVAGGNTVLVIEHNLDVIKTCDWIIDLGPEGGNRGGKIVAKGSPEKIASVKTSYTGQFLKKVLA
;
A
#
# COMPACT_ATOMS: atom_id res chain seq x y z
N MET A 1 35.64 -35.33 18.11
CA MET A 1 35.10 -34.15 17.42
C MET A 1 35.88 -32.94 17.87
N LYS A 2 36.74 -32.35 17.00
CA LYS A 2 37.48 -31.13 17.33
C LYS A 2 36.45 -29.99 17.48
N ASN A 3 36.40 -29.38 18.66
CA ASN A 3 35.70 -28.15 18.94
C ASN A 3 36.14 -27.09 17.90
N THR A 4 35.37 -26.92 16.81
CA THR A 4 35.53 -25.76 15.93
C THR A 4 35.00 -24.58 16.73
N LYS A 5 35.93 -23.81 17.38
CA LYS A 5 35.59 -22.50 17.95
C LYS A 5 34.85 -21.69 16.89
N GLU A 6 33.64 -21.31 17.19
CA GLU A 6 32.86 -20.41 16.36
C GLU A 6 33.69 -19.12 16.13
N LEU A 7 33.88 -18.73 14.86
CA LEU A 7 34.63 -17.50 14.54
C LEU A 7 33.85 -16.29 15.10
N ASP A 8 34.46 -15.53 15.98
CA ASP A 8 33.89 -14.32 16.60
C ASP A 8 33.76 -13.15 15.60
N GLN A 9 34.14 -13.35 14.35
CA GLN A 9 34.16 -12.35 13.31
C GLN A 9 33.60 -12.90 12.00
N ILE A 10 32.98 -12.02 11.21
CA ILE A 10 32.66 -12.23 9.80
C ILE A 10 33.83 -11.67 8.99
N ILE A 11 34.53 -12.52 8.23
CA ILE A 11 35.67 -12.14 7.42
C ILE A 11 35.29 -12.19 5.95
N VAL A 12 35.36 -11.06 5.27
CA VAL A 12 35.15 -10.92 3.82
C VAL A 12 36.46 -10.54 3.20
N LYS A 13 36.89 -11.24 2.14
CA LYS A 13 38.08 -10.94 1.35
C LYS A 13 37.73 -10.83 -0.15
N GLY A 14 38.32 -9.84 -0.78
CA GLY A 14 38.26 -9.65 -2.22
C GLY A 14 36.86 -9.31 -2.74
N ALA A 15 36.03 -8.56 -2.00
CA ALA A 15 34.69 -8.17 -2.44
C ALA A 15 34.76 -7.16 -3.59
N ARG A 16 34.10 -7.51 -4.75
CA ARG A 16 34.19 -6.76 -6.02
C ARG A 16 32.82 -6.53 -6.68
N GLU A 17 31.71 -6.64 -5.93
CA GLU A 17 30.39 -6.36 -6.51
C GLU A 17 30.24 -4.87 -6.82
N HIS A 18 29.63 -4.59 -7.97
CA HIS A 18 29.35 -3.25 -8.48
C HIS A 18 30.59 -2.32 -8.52
N ASN A 19 30.66 -1.37 -7.58
CA ASN A 19 31.76 -0.41 -7.49
C ASN A 19 32.80 -0.75 -6.40
N LEU A 20 32.67 -1.88 -5.71
CA LEU A 20 33.61 -2.29 -4.68
C LEU A 20 35.01 -2.56 -5.27
N GLN A 21 36.04 -2.00 -4.66
CA GLN A 21 37.41 -2.07 -5.10
C GLN A 21 38.20 -3.09 -4.27
N ASN A 22 37.89 -4.37 -4.43
CA ASN A 22 38.60 -5.48 -3.79
C ASN A 22 38.70 -5.33 -2.26
N ILE A 23 37.57 -5.20 -1.61
CA ILE A 23 37.47 -4.92 -0.18
C ILE A 23 37.80 -6.15 0.66
N ASP A 24 38.72 -5.99 1.62
CA ASP A 24 38.98 -6.90 2.70
C ASP A 24 38.50 -6.28 4.01
N ILE A 25 37.63 -7.02 4.75
CA ILE A 25 37.07 -6.54 6.03
C ILE A 25 36.82 -7.68 7.00
N SER A 26 37.02 -7.38 8.28
CA SER A 26 36.63 -8.22 9.42
C SER A 26 35.64 -7.48 10.30
N LEU A 27 34.46 -8.07 10.50
CA LEU A 27 33.36 -7.49 11.25
C LEU A 27 33.12 -8.30 12.55
N PRO A 28 33.06 -7.67 13.71
CA PRO A 28 32.79 -8.38 14.97
C PRO A 28 31.35 -8.91 15.03
N LYS A 29 31.18 -10.16 15.50
CA LYS A 29 29.84 -10.72 15.74
C LYS A 29 29.20 -10.18 17.02
N LYS A 30 27.88 -10.35 17.18
CA LYS A 30 27.09 -9.94 18.34
C LYS A 30 27.23 -8.44 18.65
N LYS A 31 27.31 -7.63 17.60
CA LYS A 31 27.48 -6.17 17.65
C LYS A 31 26.49 -5.49 16.73
N LEU A 32 26.17 -4.23 17.07
CA LEU A 32 25.49 -3.30 16.18
C LEU A 32 26.53 -2.60 15.31
N ILE A 33 26.60 -2.98 14.05
CA ILE A 33 27.56 -2.49 13.06
C ILE A 33 26.84 -1.54 12.12
N VAL A 34 27.34 -0.32 11.97
CA VAL A 34 26.76 0.67 11.05
C VAL A 34 27.68 0.87 9.84
N PHE A 35 27.12 0.67 8.65
CA PHE A 35 27.75 1.02 7.38
C PHE A 35 27.31 2.43 6.97
N THR A 36 28.24 3.35 6.92
CA THR A 36 28.00 4.76 6.59
C THR A 36 28.94 5.26 5.47
N GLY A 37 28.77 6.51 5.04
CA GLY A 37 29.51 7.15 3.95
C GLY A 37 28.62 7.77 2.90
N VAL A 38 29.19 8.50 1.93
CA VAL A 38 28.41 9.22 0.88
C VAL A 38 27.52 8.29 0.05
N SER A 39 26.46 8.85 -0.53
CA SER A 39 25.56 8.08 -1.41
C SER A 39 26.34 7.51 -2.61
N GLY A 40 26.12 6.20 -2.93
CA GLY A 40 26.84 5.53 -4.01
C GLY A 40 28.29 5.13 -3.69
N SER A 41 28.72 5.13 -2.41
CA SER A 41 30.06 4.71 -1.98
C SER A 41 30.27 3.19 -1.90
N GLY A 42 29.22 2.36 -2.07
CA GLY A 42 29.34 0.89 -2.05
C GLY A 42 28.80 0.20 -0.80
N LYS A 43 28.20 0.93 0.14
CA LYS A 43 27.58 0.38 1.37
C LYS A 43 26.62 -0.78 1.12
N SER A 44 25.61 -0.52 0.30
CA SER A 44 24.58 -1.51 -0.04
C SER A 44 25.15 -2.66 -0.86
N SER A 45 26.16 -2.40 -1.72
CA SER A 45 26.84 -3.45 -2.48
C SER A 45 27.55 -4.46 -1.58
N LEU A 46 28.17 -4.01 -0.49
CA LEU A 46 28.79 -4.94 0.47
C LEU A 46 27.73 -5.60 1.36
N ALA A 47 26.77 -4.82 1.90
CA ALA A 47 25.79 -5.33 2.86
C ALA A 47 24.80 -6.31 2.21
N PHE A 48 24.15 -5.91 1.09
CA PHE A 48 23.06 -6.67 0.46
C PHE A 48 23.57 -7.54 -0.70
N ASP A 49 24.30 -6.96 -1.67
CA ASP A 49 24.69 -7.67 -2.88
C ASP A 49 25.86 -8.64 -2.65
N THR A 50 26.57 -8.54 -1.51
CA THR A 50 27.68 -9.45 -1.17
C THR A 50 27.35 -10.31 0.06
N ILE A 51 27.23 -9.71 1.27
CA ILE A 51 27.09 -10.46 2.52
C ILE A 51 25.74 -11.15 2.62
N PHE A 52 24.65 -10.43 2.39
CA PHE A 52 23.29 -11.02 2.43
C PHE A 52 23.10 -12.03 1.30
N ALA A 53 23.47 -11.68 0.07
CA ALA A 53 23.30 -12.56 -1.08
C ALA A 53 24.04 -13.90 -0.90
N GLU A 54 25.27 -13.87 -0.35
CA GLU A 54 26.01 -15.10 -0.05
C GLU A 54 25.40 -15.88 1.11
N GLY A 55 24.94 -15.21 2.16
CA GLY A 55 24.25 -15.89 3.29
C GLY A 55 22.97 -16.58 2.84
N GLN A 56 22.18 -15.92 1.98
CA GLN A 56 20.97 -16.50 1.39
C GLN A 56 21.30 -17.66 0.43
N ARG A 57 22.34 -17.50 -0.41
CA ARG A 57 22.80 -18.57 -1.30
C ARG A 57 23.16 -19.84 -0.55
N ARG A 58 23.97 -19.73 0.54
CA ARG A 58 24.32 -20.88 1.41
C ARG A 58 23.12 -21.50 2.07
N TYR A 59 22.15 -20.70 2.50
CA TYR A 59 20.92 -21.20 3.09
C TYR A 59 20.13 -22.04 2.06
N VAL A 60 19.94 -21.50 0.83
CA VAL A 60 19.26 -22.22 -0.25
C VAL A 60 20.00 -23.50 -0.64
N GLU A 61 21.32 -23.49 -0.67
CA GLU A 61 22.14 -24.69 -0.95
C GLU A 61 22.02 -25.77 0.14
N SER A 62 21.70 -25.40 1.38
CA SER A 62 21.46 -26.34 2.48
C SER A 62 20.10 -27.05 2.39
N LEU A 63 19.17 -26.54 1.55
CA LEU A 63 17.86 -27.15 1.37
C LEU A 63 17.92 -28.41 0.51
N SER A 64 16.87 -29.26 0.58
CA SER A 64 16.77 -30.47 -0.24
C SER A 64 16.81 -30.13 -1.75
N ALA A 65 17.27 -31.08 -2.58
CA ALA A 65 17.30 -30.93 -4.04
C ALA A 65 15.93 -30.57 -4.62
N TYR A 66 14.86 -31.12 -4.06
CA TYR A 66 13.47 -30.80 -4.45
C TYR A 66 13.13 -29.33 -4.17
N ALA A 67 13.42 -28.82 -2.99
CA ALA A 67 13.17 -27.41 -2.67
C ALA A 67 13.98 -26.45 -3.54
N ARG A 68 15.22 -26.79 -3.87
CA ARG A 68 16.09 -26.00 -4.76
C ARG A 68 15.54 -25.85 -6.18
N GLN A 69 14.84 -26.88 -6.72
CA GLN A 69 14.21 -26.78 -8.04
C GLN A 69 13.14 -25.69 -8.13
N PHE A 70 12.45 -25.38 -7.02
CA PHE A 70 11.43 -24.33 -6.98
C PHE A 70 12.00 -22.93 -6.72
N ILE A 71 13.13 -22.84 -6.01
CA ILE A 71 13.73 -21.55 -5.61
C ILE A 71 14.70 -21.03 -6.70
N GLY A 72 15.23 -21.91 -7.54
CA GLY A 72 16.22 -21.58 -8.54
C GLY A 72 17.64 -21.46 -7.95
N GLN A 73 18.62 -21.43 -8.83
CA GLN A 73 20.04 -21.29 -8.49
C GLN A 73 20.38 -19.80 -8.34
N MET A 74 20.93 -19.39 -7.20
CA MET A 74 21.38 -18.02 -6.96
C MET A 74 22.81 -17.85 -7.46
N GLU A 75 23.06 -16.76 -8.19
CA GLU A 75 24.41 -16.41 -8.62
C GLU A 75 25.31 -16.13 -7.41
N LYS A 76 26.55 -16.58 -7.46
CA LYS A 76 27.55 -16.30 -6.43
C LYS A 76 28.04 -14.86 -6.60
N PRO A 77 27.99 -14.04 -5.52
CA PRO A 77 28.58 -12.71 -5.57
C PRO A 77 30.08 -12.74 -5.87
N LYS A 78 30.62 -11.61 -6.35
CA LYS A 78 32.04 -11.50 -6.72
C LYS A 78 32.90 -11.21 -5.49
N TYR A 79 33.44 -12.24 -4.88
CA TYR A 79 34.37 -12.17 -3.77
C TYR A 79 35.37 -13.35 -3.81
N GLU A 80 36.45 -13.26 -3.05
CA GLU A 80 37.40 -14.39 -2.92
C GLU A 80 36.95 -15.37 -1.82
N THR A 81 36.81 -14.90 -0.59
CA THR A 81 36.32 -15.74 0.52
C THR A 81 35.44 -14.98 1.48
N ILE A 82 34.40 -15.64 2.01
CA ILE A 82 33.59 -15.16 3.13
C ILE A 82 33.52 -16.27 4.19
N LYS A 83 33.97 -15.98 5.42
CA LYS A 83 33.96 -16.91 6.56
C LYS A 83 33.15 -16.33 7.72
N GLY A 84 32.61 -17.20 8.57
CA GLY A 84 31.92 -16.79 9.80
C GLY A 84 30.51 -16.28 9.61
N LEU A 85 29.88 -16.44 8.41
CA LEU A 85 28.48 -16.05 8.20
C LEU A 85 27.52 -16.88 9.05
N SER A 86 26.64 -16.21 9.75
CA SER A 86 25.43 -16.77 10.37
C SER A 86 24.26 -16.77 9.36
N PRO A 87 23.14 -17.49 9.61
CA PRO A 87 21.92 -17.32 8.85
C PRO A 87 21.57 -15.85 8.71
N THR A 88 21.25 -15.39 7.49
CA THR A 88 21.08 -13.97 7.18
C THR A 88 19.64 -13.61 6.90
N ILE A 89 19.16 -12.52 7.49
CA ILE A 89 17.83 -11.95 7.24
C ILE A 89 18.00 -10.50 6.81
N SER A 90 17.41 -10.12 5.67
CA SER A 90 17.39 -8.74 5.22
C SER A 90 16.04 -8.07 5.46
N ILE A 91 16.09 -6.79 5.86
CA ILE A 91 14.92 -5.95 6.05
C ILE A 91 15.11 -4.69 5.19
N GLU A 92 14.72 -4.83 3.92
CA GLU A 92 14.83 -3.77 2.92
C GLU A 92 13.60 -2.85 2.92
N GLN A 93 13.78 -1.64 2.41
CA GLN A 93 12.74 -0.60 2.28
C GLN A 93 11.70 -0.88 1.16
N LYS A 94 11.77 -2.01 0.45
CA LYS A 94 10.84 -2.29 -0.65
C LYS A 94 9.39 -2.19 -0.20
N ALA A 95 8.56 -1.58 -1.06
CA ALA A 95 7.13 -1.35 -0.82
C ALA A 95 6.42 -2.60 -0.28
N ALA A 96 5.48 -2.37 0.63
CA ALA A 96 4.57 -3.39 1.14
C ALA A 96 3.88 -4.14 -0.02
N SER A 97 3.39 -5.33 0.28
CA SER A 97 2.60 -6.14 -0.64
C SER A 97 1.61 -5.31 -1.45
N LYS A 98 1.60 -5.48 -2.77
CA LYS A 98 0.59 -4.87 -3.66
C LYS A 98 -0.81 -5.52 -3.51
N ASN A 99 -0.91 -6.58 -2.71
CA ASN A 99 -2.15 -7.32 -2.51
C ASN A 99 -3.12 -6.49 -1.64
N PRO A 100 -4.32 -6.13 -2.14
CA PRO A 100 -5.30 -5.33 -1.40
C PRO A 100 -5.87 -6.05 -0.17
N ARG A 101 -5.70 -7.36 -0.06
CA ARG A 101 -6.11 -8.17 1.11
C ARG A 101 -5.08 -8.14 2.23
N SER A 102 -3.83 -7.78 1.96
CA SER A 102 -2.78 -7.68 2.97
C SER A 102 -3.06 -6.52 3.92
N THR A 103 -2.95 -6.77 5.23
CA THR A 103 -3.14 -5.77 6.29
C THR A 103 -1.99 -5.84 7.28
N VAL A 104 -1.83 -4.81 8.13
CA VAL A 104 -0.86 -4.85 9.22
C VAL A 104 -1.03 -6.11 10.06
N GLY A 105 -2.27 -6.43 10.47
CA GLY A 105 -2.56 -7.62 11.27
C GLY A 105 -2.20 -8.95 10.60
N THR A 106 -2.32 -9.06 9.26
CA THR A 106 -1.93 -10.29 8.54
C THR A 106 -0.41 -10.36 8.29
N ILE A 107 0.26 -9.23 8.09
CA ILE A 107 1.72 -9.19 7.92
C ILE A 107 2.45 -9.55 9.22
N THR A 108 1.89 -9.16 10.36
CA THR A 108 2.44 -9.42 11.71
C THR A 108 1.93 -10.71 12.32
N GLU A 109 1.09 -11.47 11.60
CA GLU A 109 0.42 -12.70 12.07
C GLU A 109 -0.51 -12.49 13.28
N ILE A 110 -0.63 -11.27 13.80
CA ILE A 110 -1.53 -10.97 14.94
C ILE A 110 -2.98 -11.38 14.62
N TYR A 111 -3.38 -11.17 13.33
CA TYR A 111 -4.73 -11.55 12.90
C TYR A 111 -4.98 -13.06 12.99
N ASP A 112 -3.96 -13.89 12.79
CA ASP A 112 -4.08 -15.34 12.87
C ASP A 112 -4.29 -15.79 14.32
N TYR A 113 -3.56 -15.20 15.27
CA TYR A 113 -3.81 -15.41 16.70
C TYR A 113 -5.20 -14.92 17.13
N LEU A 114 -5.64 -13.75 16.62
CA LEU A 114 -6.98 -13.25 16.88
C LEU A 114 -8.08 -14.20 16.38
N ARG A 115 -7.92 -14.78 15.18
CA ARG A 115 -8.89 -15.76 14.65
C ARG A 115 -9.03 -16.97 15.57
N VAL A 116 -7.89 -17.50 16.07
CA VAL A 116 -7.91 -18.62 17.00
C VAL A 116 -8.54 -18.22 18.32
N LEU A 117 -8.18 -17.05 18.87
CA LEU A 117 -8.74 -16.55 20.12
C LEU A 117 -10.27 -16.41 20.04
N PHE A 118 -10.78 -15.76 18.97
CA PHE A 118 -12.24 -15.60 18.76
C PHE A 118 -12.97 -16.90 18.52
N ALA A 119 -12.32 -17.88 17.89
CA ALA A 119 -12.90 -19.22 17.73
C ALA A 119 -13.03 -19.99 19.05
N ARG A 120 -12.09 -19.78 19.98
CA ARG A 120 -12.03 -20.54 21.25
C ARG A 120 -12.84 -19.93 22.38
N ILE A 121 -12.79 -18.60 22.55
CA ILE A 121 -13.44 -17.92 23.68
C ILE A 121 -14.49 -16.88 23.26
N GLY A 122 -14.72 -16.70 21.95
CA GLY A 122 -15.71 -15.75 21.45
C GLY A 122 -17.13 -16.20 21.69
N GLU A 123 -17.97 -15.27 22.15
CA GLU A 123 -19.40 -15.49 22.37
C GLU A 123 -20.20 -15.05 21.14
N GLN A 124 -21.04 -15.94 20.60
CA GLN A 124 -21.92 -15.64 19.47
C GLN A 124 -23.16 -14.89 19.90
N PHE A 125 -23.49 -13.80 19.23
CA PHE A 125 -24.72 -13.04 19.38
C PHE A 125 -25.52 -13.05 18.09
N CYS A 126 -26.83 -12.99 18.20
CA CYS A 126 -27.72 -12.89 17.05
C CYS A 126 -27.64 -11.50 16.44
N PHE A 127 -27.42 -11.40 15.14
CA PHE A 127 -27.33 -10.09 14.47
C PHE A 127 -28.69 -9.41 14.24
N LYS A 128 -29.82 -10.14 14.44
CA LYS A 128 -31.17 -9.56 14.36
C LYS A 128 -31.66 -9.03 15.71
N CYS A 129 -31.56 -9.83 16.80
CA CYS A 129 -32.12 -9.49 18.09
C CYS A 129 -31.07 -9.15 19.17
N GLY A 130 -29.77 -9.36 18.90
CA GLY A 130 -28.68 -9.07 19.84
C GLY A 130 -28.54 -10.08 21.00
N GLN A 131 -29.39 -11.08 21.11
CA GLN A 131 -29.31 -12.09 22.16
C GLN A 131 -28.13 -13.05 21.95
N LYS A 132 -27.59 -13.59 23.06
CA LYS A 132 -26.53 -14.60 23.01
C LYS A 132 -27.07 -15.89 22.41
N VAL A 133 -26.37 -16.44 21.41
CA VAL A 133 -26.73 -17.68 20.74
C VAL A 133 -26.06 -18.84 21.46
N GLY A 134 -26.85 -19.65 22.19
CA GLY A 134 -26.38 -20.86 22.84
C GLY A 134 -26.50 -22.10 21.95
N ARG A 135 -25.88 -23.22 22.33
CA ARG A 135 -26.26 -24.53 21.81
C ARG A 135 -27.65 -24.84 22.34
N GLY A 136 -28.60 -25.17 21.44
CA GLY A 136 -29.88 -25.72 21.84
C GLY A 136 -29.63 -27.07 22.55
N ASN A 137 -30.10 -27.25 23.77
CA ASN A 137 -30.18 -28.57 24.37
C ASN A 137 -31.63 -29.02 24.41
N ALA A 138 -31.87 -30.31 24.43
CA ALA A 138 -33.20 -30.89 24.47
C ALA A 138 -34.09 -30.33 25.60
N GLN A 139 -33.48 -30.02 26.76
CA GLN A 139 -34.19 -29.45 27.92
C GLN A 139 -34.73 -28.03 27.65
N ASN A 140 -33.95 -27.18 26.99
CA ASN A 140 -34.37 -25.82 26.61
C ASN A 140 -35.46 -25.86 25.52
N MET A 141 -35.35 -26.82 24.60
CA MET A 141 -36.39 -27.03 23.56
C MET A 141 -37.68 -27.49 24.18
N VAL A 142 -37.64 -28.46 25.11
CA VAL A 142 -38.81 -28.93 25.88
C VAL A 142 -39.45 -27.78 26.63
N ALA A 143 -38.66 -26.91 27.30
CA ALA A 143 -39.22 -25.74 27.99
C ALA A 143 -39.91 -24.78 26.99
N GLY A 144 -39.24 -24.47 25.85
CA GLY A 144 -39.85 -23.61 24.81
C GLY A 144 -41.09 -24.19 24.16
N ILE A 145 -41.22 -25.52 24.05
CA ILE A 145 -42.44 -26.19 23.58
C ILE A 145 -43.53 -26.07 24.63
N MET A 146 -43.21 -26.23 25.91
CA MET A 146 -44.16 -26.08 27.01
C MET A 146 -44.75 -24.66 27.08
N ASP A 147 -43.97 -23.63 26.71
CA ASP A 147 -44.38 -22.22 26.69
C ASP A 147 -45.35 -21.87 25.53
N ILE A 148 -45.59 -22.77 24.56
CA ILE A 148 -46.55 -22.54 23.47
C ILE A 148 -47.99 -22.37 24.01
N GLY A 149 -48.28 -23.01 25.10
CA GLY A 149 -49.57 -22.91 25.83
C GLY A 149 -50.18 -24.26 26.17
N GLU A 150 -50.90 -24.34 27.29
CA GLU A 150 -51.59 -25.53 27.76
C GLU A 150 -52.70 -25.93 26.76
N SER A 151 -52.90 -27.21 26.51
CA SER A 151 -53.83 -27.76 25.55
C SER A 151 -53.48 -27.54 24.05
N ALA A 152 -52.46 -26.82 23.72
CA ALA A 152 -52.06 -26.63 22.30
C ALA A 152 -51.66 -27.98 21.66
N ARG A 153 -52.13 -28.22 20.44
CA ARG A 153 -51.79 -29.41 19.64
C ARG A 153 -50.56 -29.13 18.79
N VAL A 154 -49.56 -30.00 18.96
CA VAL A 154 -48.26 -29.85 18.27
C VAL A 154 -47.86 -31.16 17.60
N LEU A 155 -47.19 -31.06 16.44
CA LEU A 155 -46.45 -32.15 15.82
C LEU A 155 -44.96 -31.93 16.03
N ILE A 156 -44.27 -32.95 16.46
CA ILE A 156 -42.81 -33.00 16.52
C ILE A 156 -42.34 -33.63 15.21
N LEU A 157 -41.63 -32.83 14.41
CA LEU A 157 -41.20 -33.22 13.06
C LEU A 157 -39.67 -33.24 12.97
N ALA A 158 -39.10 -34.25 12.32
CA ALA A 158 -37.67 -34.32 12.05
C ALA A 158 -37.39 -34.10 10.54
N PRO A 159 -36.72 -33.00 10.14
CA PRO A 159 -36.44 -32.74 8.75
C PRO A 159 -35.36 -33.69 8.22
N VAL A 160 -35.64 -34.39 7.10
CA VAL A 160 -34.71 -35.35 6.50
C VAL A 160 -34.36 -34.99 5.06
N VAL A 161 -35.21 -34.29 4.32
CA VAL A 161 -34.94 -33.74 3.00
C VAL A 161 -35.48 -32.31 2.94
N GLU A 162 -34.65 -31.39 2.50
CA GLU A 162 -34.99 -29.98 2.35
C GLU A 162 -34.76 -29.54 0.89
N ASN A 163 -35.87 -29.25 0.19
CA ASN A 163 -35.89 -28.64 -1.15
C ASN A 163 -34.98 -29.36 -2.17
N ARG A 164 -35.02 -30.73 -2.20
CA ARG A 164 -34.19 -31.55 -3.12
C ARG A 164 -35.07 -32.24 -4.14
N LYS A 165 -34.59 -32.35 -5.38
CA LYS A 165 -35.25 -33.13 -6.44
C LYS A 165 -35.00 -34.63 -6.25
N GLY A 166 -35.98 -35.46 -6.53
CA GLY A 166 -35.88 -36.92 -6.50
C GLY A 166 -37.16 -37.60 -6.04
N GLU A 167 -37.26 -38.89 -6.34
CA GLU A 167 -38.40 -39.76 -5.89
C GLU A 167 -38.24 -40.19 -4.43
N HIS A 168 -37.05 -40.10 -3.84
CA HIS A 168 -36.72 -40.45 -2.44
C HIS A 168 -37.23 -41.79 -1.92
N LYS A 169 -37.45 -42.81 -2.82
CA LYS A 169 -38.00 -44.14 -2.48
C LYS A 169 -37.19 -44.86 -1.39
N ASP A 170 -35.86 -44.91 -1.54
CA ASP A 170 -34.96 -45.57 -0.60
C ASP A 170 -35.04 -44.97 0.79
N LEU A 171 -35.16 -43.64 0.85
CA LEU A 171 -35.31 -42.89 2.09
C LEU A 171 -36.63 -43.18 2.76
N LEU A 172 -37.73 -43.13 2.01
CA LEU A 172 -39.08 -43.45 2.54
C LEU A 172 -39.15 -44.90 3.02
N GLY A 173 -38.58 -45.86 2.28
CA GLY A 173 -38.44 -47.24 2.69
C GLY A 173 -37.62 -47.46 3.97
N LYS A 174 -36.57 -46.64 4.16
CA LYS A 174 -35.77 -46.65 5.39
C LYS A 174 -36.56 -46.09 6.58
N ILE A 175 -37.27 -44.98 6.40
CA ILE A 175 -38.09 -44.35 7.45
C ILE A 175 -39.18 -45.34 7.94
N LEU A 176 -39.76 -46.11 7.02
CA LEU A 176 -40.73 -47.14 7.36
C LEU A 176 -40.09 -48.28 8.18
N LYS A 177 -38.90 -48.75 7.80
CA LYS A 177 -38.13 -49.78 8.53
C LYS A 177 -37.68 -49.30 9.92
N ASP A 178 -37.44 -47.98 10.08
CA ASP A 178 -37.08 -47.38 11.36
C ASP A 178 -38.31 -47.19 12.27
N GLY A 179 -39.51 -47.63 11.86
CA GLY A 179 -40.72 -47.71 12.67
C GLY A 179 -41.61 -46.43 12.65
N TYR A 180 -41.37 -45.50 11.75
CA TYR A 180 -42.18 -44.30 11.64
C TYR A 180 -43.38 -44.54 10.70
N ALA A 181 -44.59 -44.20 11.14
CA ALA A 181 -45.81 -44.43 10.39
C ALA A 181 -46.20 -43.27 9.44
N ARG A 182 -45.66 -42.03 9.69
CA ARG A 182 -46.11 -40.82 8.98
C ARG A 182 -44.97 -39.89 8.65
N VAL A 183 -45.12 -39.20 7.50
CA VAL A 183 -44.20 -38.12 7.07
C VAL A 183 -45.03 -36.91 6.61
N ARG A 184 -44.47 -35.72 6.76
CA ARG A 184 -45.00 -34.53 6.11
C ARG A 184 -44.18 -34.30 4.83
N VAL A 185 -44.83 -34.26 3.69
CA VAL A 185 -44.23 -34.00 2.37
C VAL A 185 -44.83 -32.72 1.83
N ASP A 186 -43.98 -31.78 1.49
CA ASP A 186 -44.32 -30.44 0.96
C ASP A 186 -45.39 -29.74 1.82
N GLY A 187 -45.36 -29.92 3.13
CA GLY A 187 -46.28 -29.32 4.10
C GLY A 187 -47.53 -30.12 4.42
N VAL A 188 -47.81 -31.24 3.73
CA VAL A 188 -48.96 -32.08 3.94
C VAL A 188 -48.55 -33.41 4.61
N VAL A 189 -49.28 -33.82 5.66
CA VAL A 189 -49.01 -35.07 6.41
C VAL A 189 -49.67 -36.22 5.68
N HIS A 190 -48.89 -37.25 5.40
CA HIS A 190 -49.31 -38.51 4.75
C HIS A 190 -48.89 -39.71 5.64
N ASN A 191 -49.66 -40.81 5.56
CA ASN A 191 -49.14 -42.07 6.06
C ASN A 191 -48.11 -42.60 5.07
N LEU A 192 -47.03 -43.20 5.55
CA LEU A 192 -45.92 -43.68 4.72
C LEU A 192 -46.40 -44.75 3.73
N GLU A 193 -47.32 -45.59 4.10
CA GLU A 193 -47.91 -46.63 3.27
C GLU A 193 -48.70 -46.08 2.05
N ASP A 194 -49.23 -44.90 2.15
CA ASP A 194 -50.02 -44.25 1.08
C ASP A 194 -49.14 -43.57 0.01
N ILE A 195 -47.84 -43.41 0.27
CA ILE A 195 -46.91 -42.74 -0.63
C ILE A 195 -46.25 -43.74 -1.58
N HIS A 196 -46.79 -43.92 -2.76
CA HIS A 196 -46.23 -44.84 -3.77
C HIS A 196 -45.11 -44.22 -4.60
N ASN A 197 -45.19 -42.96 -5.02
CA ASN A 197 -44.19 -42.24 -5.81
C ASN A 197 -44.23 -40.71 -5.63
N LEU A 198 -43.05 -40.11 -5.42
CA LEU A 198 -42.89 -38.64 -5.48
C LEU A 198 -42.39 -38.23 -6.89
N ALA A 199 -42.71 -37.02 -7.34
CA ALA A 199 -42.37 -36.53 -8.68
C ALA A 199 -40.84 -36.30 -8.82
N ARG A 200 -40.18 -37.08 -9.66
CA ARG A 200 -38.71 -37.08 -9.86
C ARG A 200 -38.09 -35.69 -10.18
N HIS A 201 -38.79 -34.84 -10.91
CA HIS A 201 -38.32 -33.54 -11.36
C HIS A 201 -38.74 -32.36 -10.47
N LYS A 202 -39.62 -32.62 -9.46
CA LYS A 202 -40.03 -31.64 -8.48
C LYS A 202 -39.11 -31.67 -7.27
N LYS A 203 -38.96 -30.52 -6.63
CA LYS A 203 -38.25 -30.42 -5.37
C LYS A 203 -39.17 -30.74 -4.24
N HIS A 204 -38.76 -31.61 -3.34
CA HIS A 204 -39.55 -32.07 -2.19
C HIS A 204 -38.86 -31.69 -0.88
N THR A 205 -39.67 -31.40 0.13
CA THR A 205 -39.26 -31.28 1.53
C THR A 205 -39.97 -32.39 2.30
N ILE A 206 -39.19 -33.24 2.97
CA ILE A 206 -39.73 -34.42 3.67
C ILE A 206 -39.30 -34.34 5.13
N GLU A 207 -40.30 -34.43 6.03
CA GLU A 207 -40.09 -34.42 7.46
C GLU A 207 -40.77 -35.61 8.09
N ILE A 208 -40.11 -36.33 8.98
CA ILE A 208 -40.66 -37.46 9.74
C ILE A 208 -41.57 -36.93 10.82
N VAL A 209 -42.77 -37.42 10.97
CA VAL A 209 -43.67 -37.13 12.10
C VAL A 209 -43.26 -38.03 13.26
N VAL A 210 -42.56 -37.51 14.25
CA VAL A 210 -42.03 -38.24 15.39
C VAL A 210 -43.15 -38.51 16.43
N ASP A 211 -43.88 -37.46 16.80
CA ASP A 211 -45.02 -37.62 17.73
C ASP A 211 -46.08 -36.50 17.48
N ARG A 212 -47.32 -36.81 17.93
CA ARG A 212 -48.46 -35.87 17.97
C ARG A 212 -48.86 -35.66 19.42
N LEU A 213 -48.64 -34.46 19.92
CA LEU A 213 -48.81 -34.17 21.33
C LEU A 213 -49.85 -33.07 21.57
N GLN A 214 -50.57 -33.18 22.66
CA GLN A 214 -51.34 -32.09 23.22
C GLN A 214 -50.66 -31.67 24.53
N ILE A 215 -50.22 -30.41 24.62
CA ILE A 215 -49.42 -29.92 25.73
C ILE A 215 -50.20 -30.00 27.05
N LYS A 216 -49.64 -30.69 28.05
CA LYS A 216 -50.15 -30.85 29.42
C LYS A 216 -49.09 -30.52 30.46
N LYS A 217 -49.47 -29.97 31.61
CA LYS A 217 -48.55 -29.66 32.71
C LYS A 217 -48.35 -30.83 33.66
N SER A 218 -48.06 -32.05 33.18
CA SER A 218 -47.75 -33.20 34.05
C SER A 218 -46.30 -33.66 33.86
N LYS A 219 -45.76 -34.37 34.89
CA LYS A 219 -44.39 -34.91 34.86
C LYS A 219 -44.26 -35.99 33.75
N GLU A 220 -45.31 -36.83 33.62
CA GLU A 220 -45.34 -37.87 32.59
C GLU A 220 -45.32 -37.31 31.17
N PHE A 221 -46.10 -36.24 30.94
CA PHE A 221 -46.09 -35.54 29.66
C PHE A 221 -44.73 -34.93 29.35
N ARG A 222 -44.07 -34.32 30.34
CA ARG A 222 -42.73 -33.76 30.16
C ARG A 222 -41.70 -34.83 29.78
N LYS A 223 -41.80 -36.02 30.37
CA LYS A 223 -40.92 -37.16 30.03
C LYS A 223 -41.16 -37.58 28.58
N ARG A 224 -42.45 -37.80 28.18
CA ARG A 224 -42.79 -38.16 26.79
C ARG A 224 -42.34 -37.08 25.79
N LEU A 225 -42.53 -35.81 26.10
CA LEU A 225 -42.06 -34.72 25.24
C LEU A 225 -40.55 -34.71 25.12
N THR A 226 -39.81 -35.00 26.19
CA THR A 226 -38.35 -35.10 26.16
C THR A 226 -37.91 -36.23 25.23
N ASP A 227 -38.52 -37.40 25.36
CA ASP A 227 -38.21 -38.57 24.51
C ASP A 227 -38.54 -38.29 23.03
N ALA A 228 -39.66 -37.61 22.73
CA ALA A 228 -40.03 -37.19 21.38
C ALA A 228 -39.06 -36.16 20.80
N VAL A 229 -38.59 -35.20 21.59
CA VAL A 229 -37.58 -34.19 21.18
C VAL A 229 -36.23 -34.85 20.91
N GLU A 230 -35.76 -35.74 21.79
CA GLU A 230 -34.47 -36.43 21.61
C GLU A 230 -34.52 -37.34 20.36
N THR A 231 -35.62 -38.11 20.19
CA THR A 231 -35.84 -38.94 19.00
C THR A 231 -35.89 -38.12 17.73
N GLY A 232 -36.62 -36.98 17.77
CA GLY A 232 -36.70 -36.04 16.65
C GLY A 232 -35.39 -35.42 16.28
N LEU A 233 -34.59 -34.99 17.26
CA LEU A 233 -33.22 -34.46 17.03
C LEU A 233 -32.30 -35.53 16.43
N LYS A 234 -32.36 -36.77 16.89
CA LYS A 234 -31.58 -37.88 16.35
C LYS A 234 -31.96 -38.17 14.87
N ALA A 235 -33.27 -38.24 14.57
CA ALA A 235 -33.76 -38.48 13.22
C ALA A 235 -33.50 -37.30 12.26
N GLY A 236 -33.64 -36.06 12.76
CA GLY A 236 -33.42 -34.79 12.01
C GLY A 236 -31.99 -34.28 12.03
N ARG A 237 -31.00 -35.09 12.47
CA ARG A 237 -29.59 -34.75 12.56
C ARG A 237 -29.32 -33.44 13.31
N GLY A 238 -29.91 -33.33 14.49
CA GLY A 238 -29.82 -32.15 15.36
C GLY A 238 -30.84 -31.03 15.06
N ASN A 239 -31.75 -31.24 14.12
CA ASN A 239 -32.82 -30.29 13.78
C ASN A 239 -34.18 -30.87 14.11
N LEU A 240 -35.08 -30.02 14.60
CA LEU A 240 -36.45 -30.39 14.98
C LEU A 240 -37.41 -29.29 14.53
N ILE A 241 -38.56 -29.61 13.99
CA ILE A 241 -39.62 -28.66 13.68
C ILE A 241 -40.80 -28.97 14.58
N VAL A 242 -41.28 -27.97 15.30
CA VAL A 242 -42.51 -28.04 16.08
C VAL A 242 -43.61 -27.33 15.30
N HIS A 243 -44.53 -28.08 14.75
CA HIS A 243 -45.67 -27.54 14.04
C HIS A 243 -46.86 -27.37 14.97
N SER A 244 -47.27 -26.13 15.22
CA SER A 244 -48.49 -25.84 15.97
C SER A 244 -49.70 -26.01 15.05
N MET A 245 -50.52 -27.04 15.32
CA MET A 245 -51.71 -27.34 14.52
C MET A 245 -52.77 -26.24 14.64
N ASP A 246 -52.87 -25.62 15.81
CA ASP A 246 -53.84 -24.58 16.10
C ASP A 246 -53.49 -23.24 15.42
N LYS A 247 -52.21 -22.89 15.38
CA LYS A 247 -51.69 -21.63 14.78
C LYS A 247 -51.18 -21.81 13.35
N LYS A 248 -51.14 -23.05 12.84
CA LYS A 248 -50.58 -23.43 11.53
C LYS A 248 -49.20 -22.83 11.27
N LYS A 249 -48.33 -22.84 12.30
CA LYS A 249 -47.00 -22.22 12.25
C LYS A 249 -45.94 -23.25 12.67
N ASP A 250 -44.85 -23.28 11.90
CA ASP A 250 -43.64 -24.07 12.18
C ASP A 250 -42.66 -23.27 13.04
N ILE A 251 -42.12 -23.91 14.07
CA ILE A 251 -41.04 -23.40 14.91
C ILE A 251 -39.86 -24.36 14.72
N LEU A 252 -38.84 -23.89 14.04
CA LEU A 252 -37.58 -24.63 13.87
C LEU A 252 -36.79 -24.55 15.16
N MET A 253 -36.39 -25.70 15.69
CA MET A 253 -35.48 -25.85 16.81
C MET A 253 -34.26 -26.67 16.35
N SER A 254 -33.08 -26.36 16.85
CA SER A 254 -31.88 -27.06 16.46
C SER A 254 -30.91 -27.16 17.63
N GLU A 255 -30.24 -28.32 17.75
CA GLU A 255 -29.06 -28.44 18.63
C GLU A 255 -27.89 -27.59 18.12
N ALA A 256 -27.89 -27.30 16.82
CA ALA A 256 -27.01 -26.29 16.24
C ALA A 256 -27.37 -24.90 16.81
N ARG A 257 -26.37 -24.04 16.87
CA ARG A 257 -26.59 -22.66 17.30
C ARG A 257 -27.56 -21.94 16.38
N SER A 258 -28.73 -21.60 16.84
CA SER A 258 -29.73 -20.88 16.04
C SER A 258 -30.47 -19.84 16.87
N CYS A 259 -30.86 -18.72 16.21
CA CYS A 259 -31.67 -17.67 16.80
C CYS A 259 -32.40 -16.90 15.70
N CYS A 260 -33.67 -16.49 15.91
CA CYS A 260 -34.46 -15.74 14.93
C CYS A 260 -34.57 -16.42 13.56
N GLY A 261 -34.60 -17.77 13.51
CA GLY A 261 -34.65 -18.55 12.27
C GLY A 261 -33.36 -18.61 11.47
N ILE A 262 -32.23 -18.24 12.08
CA ILE A 262 -30.90 -18.24 11.45
C ILE A 262 -30.00 -19.24 12.17
N ALA A 263 -29.41 -20.15 11.40
CA ALA A 263 -28.39 -21.08 11.90
C ALA A 263 -27.00 -20.38 11.92
N TYR A 264 -26.31 -20.48 13.04
CA TYR A 264 -24.96 -19.93 13.23
C TYR A 264 -23.93 -21.06 13.21
N PRO A 265 -22.95 -21.03 12.31
CA PRO A 265 -21.92 -22.04 12.29
C PRO A 265 -21.09 -22.02 13.59
N GLU A 266 -20.50 -23.16 13.95
CA GLU A 266 -19.59 -23.21 15.09
C GLU A 266 -18.38 -22.32 14.83
N PRO A 267 -17.96 -21.45 15.77
CA PRO A 267 -16.83 -20.59 15.58
C PRO A 267 -15.54 -21.37 15.35
N ALA A 268 -15.06 -21.40 14.11
CA ALA A 268 -13.79 -21.98 13.70
C ALA A 268 -12.86 -20.86 13.22
N PRO A 269 -11.53 -20.98 13.31
CA PRO A 269 -10.58 -19.95 12.85
C PRO A 269 -10.77 -19.53 11.38
N SER A 270 -11.19 -20.46 10.50
CA SER A 270 -11.50 -20.18 9.09
C SER A 270 -12.71 -19.27 8.90
N LEU A 271 -13.66 -19.26 9.85
CA LEU A 271 -14.83 -18.38 9.82
C LEU A 271 -14.45 -16.90 9.97
N PHE A 272 -13.38 -16.61 10.71
CA PHE A 272 -12.89 -15.25 10.93
C PHE A 272 -11.91 -14.77 9.84
N SER A 273 -11.64 -15.59 8.82
CA SER A 273 -10.77 -15.22 7.72
C SER A 273 -11.54 -14.52 6.61
N PHE A 274 -11.16 -13.29 6.29
CA PHE A 274 -11.67 -12.56 5.12
C PHE A 274 -11.12 -13.09 3.78
N ASN A 275 -10.19 -14.08 3.82
CA ASN A 275 -9.70 -14.80 2.65
C ASN A 275 -10.43 -16.14 2.44
N SER A 276 -11.24 -16.58 3.42
CA SER A 276 -12.01 -17.82 3.35
C SER A 276 -13.45 -17.56 2.91
N PRO A 277 -14.01 -18.34 1.96
CA PRO A 277 -15.40 -18.24 1.55
C PRO A 277 -16.40 -18.41 2.70
N LEU A 278 -16.00 -19.10 3.76
CA LEU A 278 -16.85 -19.32 4.94
C LEU A 278 -17.15 -18.03 5.69
N GLY A 279 -16.15 -17.14 5.84
CA GLY A 279 -16.26 -15.93 6.65
C GLY A 279 -16.30 -14.63 5.88
N MET A 280 -15.79 -14.59 4.65
CA MET A 280 -15.70 -13.36 3.85
C MET A 280 -17.08 -12.83 3.42
N CYS A 281 -17.19 -11.51 3.33
CA CYS A 281 -18.36 -10.88 2.74
C CYS A 281 -18.47 -11.24 1.25
N PRO A 282 -19.56 -11.84 0.77
CA PRO A 282 -19.68 -12.30 -0.62
C PRO A 282 -19.74 -11.14 -1.62
N ALA A 283 -20.26 -9.97 -1.23
CA ALA A 283 -20.39 -8.81 -2.12
C ALA A 283 -19.04 -8.18 -2.50
N CYS A 284 -18.03 -8.21 -1.59
CA CYS A 284 -16.70 -7.64 -1.86
C CYS A 284 -15.59 -8.69 -1.82
N ASN A 285 -15.90 -9.98 -1.74
CA ASN A 285 -14.94 -11.06 -1.63
C ASN A 285 -13.86 -10.80 -0.56
N GLY A 286 -14.24 -10.27 0.60
CA GLY A 286 -13.35 -10.00 1.72
C GLY A 286 -12.43 -8.78 1.56
N ILE A 287 -12.56 -7.98 0.50
CA ILE A 287 -11.72 -6.78 0.27
C ILE A 287 -12.18 -5.60 1.14
N GLY A 288 -13.49 -5.53 1.46
CA GLY A 288 -14.10 -4.46 2.26
C GLY A 288 -14.47 -3.22 1.44
N SER A 289 -14.05 -3.14 0.20
CA SER A 289 -14.31 -2.02 -0.71
C SER A 289 -14.56 -2.52 -2.12
N LEU A 290 -15.22 -1.70 -2.92
CA LEU A 290 -15.51 -1.95 -4.33
C LEU A 290 -15.04 -0.74 -5.14
N LEU A 291 -14.45 -1.01 -6.31
CA LEU A 291 -14.17 0.03 -7.29
C LEU A 291 -15.48 0.38 -8.00
N SER A 292 -15.89 1.63 -7.94
CA SER A 292 -17.07 2.14 -8.63
C SER A 292 -16.74 3.43 -9.37
N MET A 293 -17.47 3.72 -10.44
CA MET A 293 -17.38 5.02 -11.10
C MET A 293 -17.76 6.13 -10.13
N ASP A 294 -16.97 7.21 -10.14
CA ASP A 294 -17.12 8.33 -9.23
C ASP A 294 -17.69 9.54 -10.00
N ILE A 295 -18.84 9.99 -9.55
CA ILE A 295 -19.55 11.11 -10.18
C ILE A 295 -18.71 12.39 -10.09
N ASP A 296 -18.05 12.66 -8.95
CA ASP A 296 -17.26 13.86 -8.77
C ASP A 296 -16.00 13.90 -9.65
N LYS A 297 -15.52 12.73 -10.10
CA LYS A 297 -14.43 12.61 -11.08
C LYS A 297 -14.92 12.74 -12.52
N ILE A 298 -16.14 12.29 -12.79
CA ILE A 298 -16.77 12.40 -14.10
C ILE A 298 -17.24 13.84 -14.35
N ILE A 299 -17.72 14.49 -13.27
CA ILE A 299 -18.28 15.85 -13.28
C ILE A 299 -17.59 16.68 -12.19
N PRO A 300 -16.33 17.08 -12.41
CA PRO A 300 -15.53 17.77 -11.39
C PRO A 300 -15.92 19.24 -11.19
N ASP A 301 -16.56 19.87 -12.19
CA ASP A 301 -17.04 21.23 -12.14
C ASP A 301 -18.52 21.29 -12.54
N GLN A 302 -19.36 21.43 -11.53
CA GLN A 302 -20.80 21.48 -11.70
C GLN A 302 -21.33 22.86 -12.16
N SER A 303 -20.46 23.87 -12.21
CA SER A 303 -20.81 25.20 -12.73
C SER A 303 -20.82 25.24 -14.28
N LEU A 304 -20.15 24.27 -14.92
CA LEU A 304 -20.10 24.12 -16.37
C LEU A 304 -21.35 23.42 -16.90
N SER A 305 -21.73 23.74 -18.14
CA SER A 305 -22.70 22.96 -18.90
C SER A 305 -22.06 21.72 -19.52
N ILE A 306 -22.88 20.77 -19.98
CA ILE A 306 -22.39 19.55 -20.65
C ILE A 306 -21.61 19.92 -21.91
N ARG A 307 -22.07 20.89 -22.67
CA ARG A 307 -21.42 21.40 -23.89
C ARG A 307 -20.09 22.08 -23.57
N GLN A 308 -19.97 22.76 -22.43
CA GLN A 308 -18.71 23.35 -21.92
C GLN A 308 -17.76 22.31 -21.37
N GLY A 309 -18.19 21.06 -21.18
CA GLY A 309 -17.37 19.95 -20.74
C GLY A 309 -17.53 19.57 -19.27
N ALA A 310 -18.68 19.85 -18.65
CA ALA A 310 -19.00 19.37 -17.30
C ALA A 310 -18.79 17.85 -17.17
N VAL A 311 -19.26 17.09 -18.19
CA VAL A 311 -19.07 15.63 -18.26
C VAL A 311 -17.80 15.32 -19.04
N ILE A 312 -16.70 15.10 -18.34
CA ILE A 312 -15.36 14.94 -18.94
C ILE A 312 -15.30 13.89 -20.06
N PRO A 313 -15.88 12.67 -19.92
CA PRO A 313 -15.85 11.67 -21.00
C PRO A 313 -16.53 12.12 -22.30
N TRP A 314 -17.46 13.07 -22.22
CA TRP A 314 -18.18 13.60 -23.37
C TRP A 314 -17.59 14.88 -23.97
N LYS A 315 -16.63 15.51 -23.27
CA LYS A 315 -16.02 16.79 -23.66
C LYS A 315 -15.53 16.81 -25.13
N ASN A 316 -14.91 15.71 -25.56
CA ASN A 316 -14.37 15.63 -26.92
C ASN A 316 -15.44 15.58 -28.02
N TYR A 317 -16.68 15.17 -27.70
CA TYR A 317 -17.78 15.15 -28.66
C TYR A 317 -18.29 16.54 -29.02
N PHE A 318 -18.07 17.52 -28.13
CA PHE A 318 -18.46 18.92 -28.36
C PHE A 318 -17.30 19.83 -28.83
N ASN A 319 -16.06 19.52 -28.42
CA ASN A 319 -14.91 20.43 -28.59
C ASN A 319 -14.05 20.13 -29.84
N LYS A 320 -14.25 19.00 -30.53
CA LYS A 320 -13.50 18.67 -31.76
C LYS A 320 -14.43 18.66 -32.95
N PRO A 321 -14.19 19.53 -33.99
CA PRO A 321 -15.05 19.60 -35.17
C PRO A 321 -15.18 18.28 -35.94
N SER A 322 -14.10 17.50 -36.04
CA SER A 322 -14.08 16.20 -36.72
C SER A 322 -14.87 15.08 -36.04
N THR A 323 -15.18 15.23 -34.74
CA THR A 323 -15.97 14.26 -33.98
C THR A 323 -17.44 14.70 -33.82
N ARG A 324 -17.75 15.95 -34.15
CA ARG A 324 -19.05 16.56 -33.89
C ARG A 324 -20.21 15.93 -34.72
N ASN A 325 -19.94 15.46 -35.92
CA ASN A 325 -20.96 15.00 -36.85
C ASN A 325 -20.90 13.51 -37.24
N ASN A 326 -19.82 12.76 -36.94
CA ASN A 326 -19.58 11.44 -37.51
C ASN A 326 -19.25 10.31 -36.49
N SER A 327 -19.29 10.57 -35.20
CA SER A 327 -19.07 9.50 -34.21
C SER A 327 -20.39 9.01 -33.61
N TRP A 328 -20.48 7.69 -33.36
CA TRP A 328 -21.65 7.09 -32.75
C TRP A 328 -22.04 7.77 -31.43
N GLY A 329 -21.04 8.10 -30.56
CA GLY A 329 -21.30 8.80 -29.31
C GLY A 329 -21.89 10.20 -29.46
N ALA A 330 -21.44 10.97 -30.46
CA ALA A 330 -21.97 12.30 -30.71
C ALA A 330 -23.44 12.23 -31.20
N ARG A 331 -23.76 11.24 -32.03
CA ARG A 331 -25.12 11.03 -32.52
C ARG A 331 -26.06 10.52 -31.43
N GLN A 332 -25.57 9.66 -30.55
CA GLN A 332 -26.33 9.26 -29.34
C GLN A 332 -26.67 10.47 -28.45
N LEU A 333 -25.70 11.37 -28.22
CA LEU A 333 -25.95 12.59 -27.44
C LEU A 333 -27.00 13.50 -28.14
N LYS A 334 -26.94 13.62 -29.48
CA LYS A 334 -27.94 14.38 -30.20
C LYS A 334 -29.34 13.75 -30.12
N ALA A 335 -29.45 12.43 -30.28
CA ALA A 335 -30.70 11.70 -30.09
C ALA A 335 -31.28 11.86 -28.68
N MET A 336 -30.45 11.91 -27.65
CA MET A 336 -30.86 12.19 -26.27
C MET A 336 -31.36 13.64 -26.13
N GLU A 337 -30.69 14.62 -26.72
CA GLU A 337 -31.09 16.02 -26.75
C GLU A 337 -32.50 16.17 -27.41
N ASP A 338 -32.67 15.57 -28.60
CA ASP A 338 -33.90 15.66 -29.38
C ASP A 338 -35.08 14.90 -28.75
N GLN A 339 -34.85 13.65 -28.24
CA GLN A 339 -35.92 12.79 -27.77
C GLN A 339 -36.36 13.06 -26.32
N TRP A 340 -35.43 13.50 -25.48
CA TRP A 340 -35.74 13.76 -24.04
C TRP A 340 -35.67 15.25 -23.71
N ASN A 341 -35.54 16.11 -24.70
CA ASN A 341 -35.48 17.58 -24.59
C ASN A 341 -34.42 18.02 -23.54
N LEU A 342 -33.22 17.41 -23.62
CA LEU A 342 -32.11 17.72 -22.73
C LEU A 342 -31.39 18.98 -23.19
N ASP A 343 -31.34 20.01 -22.35
CA ASP A 343 -30.56 21.21 -22.64
C ASP A 343 -29.09 21.02 -22.17
N TYR A 344 -28.18 20.84 -23.12
CA TYR A 344 -26.77 20.70 -22.86
C TYR A 344 -26.04 22.02 -22.59
N ASP A 345 -26.69 23.18 -22.71
CA ASP A 345 -26.16 24.49 -22.41
C ASP A 345 -26.45 24.94 -20.97
N THR A 346 -27.43 24.31 -20.31
CA THR A 346 -27.68 24.52 -18.88
C THR A 346 -26.54 23.99 -18.01
N PRO A 347 -26.00 24.78 -17.02
CA PRO A 347 -25.03 24.30 -16.06
C PRO A 347 -25.49 23.06 -15.31
N TRP A 348 -24.58 22.08 -15.11
CA TRP A 348 -24.90 20.79 -14.47
C TRP A 348 -25.65 20.94 -13.14
N GLN A 349 -25.24 21.90 -12.30
CA GLN A 349 -25.91 22.14 -11.00
C GLN A 349 -27.37 22.52 -11.12
N LYS A 350 -27.77 23.16 -12.21
CA LYS A 350 -29.16 23.62 -12.49
C LYS A 350 -30.04 22.56 -13.14
N LEU A 351 -29.47 21.50 -13.71
CA LEU A 351 -30.23 20.38 -14.28
C LEU A 351 -31.10 19.73 -13.20
N SER A 352 -32.30 19.29 -13.62
CA SER A 352 -33.25 18.59 -12.74
C SER A 352 -32.68 17.23 -12.28
N LYS A 353 -33.24 16.67 -11.21
CA LYS A 353 -32.86 15.35 -10.72
C LYS A 353 -33.16 14.23 -11.73
N LYS A 354 -34.22 14.39 -12.53
CA LYS A 354 -34.60 13.44 -13.60
C LYS A 354 -33.57 13.45 -14.74
N GLU A 355 -33.15 14.62 -15.22
CA GLU A 355 -32.13 14.76 -16.26
C GLU A 355 -30.79 14.19 -15.79
N LYS A 356 -30.37 14.52 -14.57
CA LYS A 356 -29.15 13.96 -13.97
C LYS A 356 -29.21 12.42 -13.86
N ASP A 357 -30.35 11.86 -13.43
CA ASP A 357 -30.52 10.39 -13.30
C ASP A 357 -30.46 9.73 -14.69
N LEU A 358 -31.14 10.31 -15.70
CA LEU A 358 -31.09 9.84 -17.08
C LEU A 358 -29.65 9.81 -17.63
N ILE A 359 -28.89 10.88 -17.45
CA ILE A 359 -27.51 10.98 -17.92
C ILE A 359 -26.60 9.98 -17.21
N LEU A 360 -26.72 9.88 -15.88
CA LEU A 360 -25.84 9.04 -15.05
C LEU A 360 -26.21 7.55 -15.13
N ASN A 361 -27.48 7.22 -14.99
CA ASN A 361 -27.95 5.84 -14.79
C ASN A 361 -28.66 5.25 -16.02
N GLY A 362 -29.04 6.11 -17.00
CA GLY A 362 -29.65 5.67 -18.25
C GLY A 362 -31.16 5.75 -18.31
N SER A 363 -31.72 5.35 -19.45
CA SER A 363 -33.14 5.48 -19.79
C SER A 363 -34.04 4.41 -19.18
N LYS A 364 -33.50 3.50 -18.31
CA LYS A 364 -34.28 2.43 -17.66
C LYS A 364 -35.07 1.55 -18.66
N GLY A 365 -34.45 1.24 -19.79
CA GLY A 365 -35.02 0.39 -20.81
C GLY A 365 -35.82 1.15 -21.88
N LYS A 366 -36.03 2.46 -21.75
CA LYS A 366 -36.68 3.23 -22.82
C LYS A 366 -35.72 3.35 -24.02
N GLU A 367 -36.20 2.98 -25.16
CA GLU A 367 -35.46 3.00 -26.43
C GLU A 367 -35.34 4.43 -26.98
N MET A 368 -34.25 4.69 -27.69
CA MET A 368 -34.05 5.91 -28.48
C MET A 368 -33.64 5.56 -29.90
N ILE A 369 -34.01 6.38 -30.85
CA ILE A 369 -33.66 6.24 -32.24
C ILE A 369 -32.44 7.10 -32.54
N VAL A 370 -31.36 6.48 -32.99
CA VAL A 370 -30.10 7.15 -33.40
C VAL A 370 -29.99 7.08 -34.89
N SER A 371 -30.19 8.19 -35.59
CA SER A 371 -30.03 8.29 -37.01
C SER A 371 -28.57 8.31 -37.40
N TRP A 372 -28.13 7.35 -38.22
CA TRP A 372 -26.79 7.25 -38.75
C TRP A 372 -26.75 7.58 -40.22
N ASN A 373 -25.99 8.57 -40.59
CA ASN A 373 -25.78 8.95 -41.98
C ASN A 373 -24.29 9.05 -42.25
N SER A 374 -23.71 8.08 -42.95
CA SER A 374 -22.33 8.07 -43.44
C SER A 374 -22.32 7.60 -44.89
N GLN A 375 -21.20 7.81 -45.62
CA GLN A 375 -21.04 7.35 -46.99
C GLN A 375 -21.24 5.83 -47.20
N LYS A 376 -21.13 5.03 -46.10
CA LYS A 376 -21.22 3.56 -46.20
C LYS A 376 -22.50 2.98 -45.58
N ILE A 377 -23.12 3.65 -44.63
CA ILE A 377 -24.27 3.13 -43.87
C ILE A 377 -25.21 4.30 -43.57
N GLN A 378 -26.46 4.19 -44.02
CA GLN A 378 -27.55 5.13 -43.69
C GLN A 378 -28.68 4.33 -43.06
N GLY A 379 -29.29 4.82 -41.98
CA GLY A 379 -30.41 4.20 -41.29
C GLY A 379 -30.60 4.64 -39.87
N ASP A 380 -31.74 4.28 -39.33
CA ASP A 380 -32.14 4.55 -37.96
C ASP A 380 -31.90 3.30 -37.13
N PHE A 381 -31.19 3.47 -36.01
CA PHE A 381 -30.85 2.38 -35.09
C PHE A 381 -31.51 2.59 -33.73
N THR A 382 -32.33 1.65 -33.32
CA THR A 382 -32.95 1.64 -32.00
C THR A 382 -31.96 1.17 -30.97
N THR A 383 -31.75 1.94 -29.92
CA THR A 383 -30.82 1.61 -28.82
C THR A 383 -31.33 2.15 -27.49
N VAL A 384 -30.79 1.62 -26.39
CA VAL A 384 -31.11 2.07 -25.02
C VAL A 384 -29.91 2.85 -24.49
N HIS A 385 -30.16 4.00 -23.85
CA HIS A 385 -29.10 4.71 -23.14
C HIS A 385 -28.82 4.02 -21.80
N GLU A 386 -27.64 3.38 -21.66
CA GLU A 386 -27.23 2.64 -20.46
C GLU A 386 -26.85 3.56 -19.28
N GLY A 387 -26.72 4.87 -19.52
CA GLY A 387 -26.11 5.79 -18.55
C GLY A 387 -24.59 5.80 -18.64
N ILE A 388 -23.99 6.96 -18.32
CA ILE A 388 -22.54 7.14 -18.43
C ILE A 388 -21.78 6.24 -17.47
N LEU A 389 -22.29 6.04 -16.24
CA LEU A 389 -21.65 5.19 -15.21
C LEU A 389 -21.52 3.74 -15.70
N ASN A 390 -22.62 3.18 -16.19
CA ASN A 390 -22.66 1.80 -16.69
C ASN A 390 -21.84 1.64 -17.96
N THR A 391 -21.93 2.60 -18.90
CA THR A 391 -21.16 2.60 -20.15
C THR A 391 -19.66 2.60 -19.87
N MET A 392 -19.19 3.45 -18.96
CA MET A 392 -17.76 3.52 -18.59
C MET A 392 -17.30 2.25 -17.87
N MET A 393 -18.11 1.70 -16.96
CA MET A 393 -17.81 0.45 -16.27
C MET A 393 -17.72 -0.72 -17.25
N ARG A 394 -18.68 -0.85 -18.16
CA ARG A 394 -18.67 -1.89 -19.21
C ARG A 394 -17.45 -1.77 -20.11
N ARG A 395 -17.08 -0.56 -20.53
CA ARG A 395 -15.88 -0.32 -21.34
C ARG A 395 -14.59 -0.63 -20.58
N TYR A 396 -14.51 -0.29 -19.30
CA TYR A 396 -13.38 -0.65 -18.43
C TYR A 396 -13.17 -2.18 -18.35
N LEU A 397 -14.26 -2.94 -18.21
CA LEU A 397 -14.22 -4.40 -18.12
C LEU A 397 -13.89 -5.08 -19.46
N LYS A 398 -14.36 -4.51 -20.60
CA LYS A 398 -14.21 -5.13 -21.93
C LYS A 398 -12.95 -4.71 -22.69
N THR A 399 -12.30 -3.60 -22.33
CA THR A 399 -11.13 -3.13 -23.08
C THR A 399 -9.91 -3.99 -22.85
N SER A 400 -9.21 -4.37 -23.93
CA SER A 400 -7.88 -5.00 -23.90
C SER A 400 -6.73 -4.00 -23.87
N SER A 401 -7.02 -2.70 -24.15
CA SER A 401 -5.99 -1.67 -24.17
C SER A 401 -5.66 -1.18 -22.76
N GLU A 402 -4.42 -1.40 -22.31
CA GLU A 402 -3.92 -0.94 -21.01
C GLU A 402 -4.04 0.60 -20.83
N SER A 403 -3.83 1.37 -21.91
CA SER A 403 -3.96 2.83 -21.83
C SER A 403 -5.40 3.27 -21.62
N GLN A 404 -6.36 2.66 -22.34
CA GLN A 404 -7.79 2.92 -22.13
C GLN A 404 -8.26 2.44 -20.76
N LYS A 405 -7.83 1.26 -20.32
CA LYS A 405 -8.15 0.73 -18.99
C LYS A 405 -7.69 1.69 -17.89
N LYS A 406 -6.46 2.22 -18.01
CA LYS A 406 -5.91 3.22 -17.10
C LYS A 406 -6.70 4.54 -17.16
N TRP A 407 -7.17 4.95 -18.33
CA TRP A 407 -8.00 6.15 -18.48
C TRP A 407 -9.34 6.00 -17.76
N TYR A 408 -10.07 4.89 -17.98
CA TYR A 408 -11.33 4.61 -17.26
C TYR A 408 -11.12 4.48 -15.75
N ALA A 409 -10.03 3.82 -15.32
CA ALA A 409 -9.68 3.69 -13.91
C ALA A 409 -9.45 5.05 -13.23
N GLY A 410 -9.05 6.08 -13.97
CA GLY A 410 -8.93 7.45 -13.46
C GLY A 410 -10.25 8.05 -12.95
N PHE A 411 -11.38 7.58 -13.45
CA PHE A 411 -12.73 7.99 -13.04
C PHE A 411 -13.32 7.09 -11.94
N MET A 412 -12.58 6.11 -11.46
CA MET A 412 -13.05 5.22 -10.40
C MET A 412 -12.53 5.66 -9.04
N SER A 413 -13.33 5.40 -8.01
CA SER A 413 -12.95 5.53 -6.61
C SER A 413 -13.24 4.24 -5.86
N GLU A 414 -12.44 3.99 -4.85
CA GLU A 414 -12.63 2.87 -3.93
C GLU A 414 -13.66 3.27 -2.87
N LYS A 415 -14.88 2.73 -2.96
CA LYS A 415 -15.95 2.97 -2.00
C LYS A 415 -16.08 1.79 -1.05
N SER A 416 -16.38 2.07 0.22
CA SER A 416 -16.69 1.01 1.19
C SER A 416 -17.82 0.12 0.71
N CYS A 417 -17.67 -1.19 0.83
CA CYS A 417 -18.71 -2.14 0.48
C CYS A 417 -19.96 -1.88 1.33
N GLN A 418 -21.08 -1.60 0.70
CA GLN A 418 -22.35 -1.30 1.39
C GLN A 418 -22.86 -2.49 2.21
N SER A 419 -22.70 -3.73 1.71
CA SER A 419 -23.17 -4.95 2.37
C SER A 419 -22.46 -5.21 3.72
N CYS A 420 -21.16 -4.99 3.83
CA CYS A 420 -20.43 -5.23 5.08
C CYS A 420 -19.96 -3.93 5.78
N GLY A 421 -20.27 -2.75 5.26
CA GLY A 421 -19.81 -1.48 5.80
C GLY A 421 -18.27 -1.37 5.89
N GLY A 422 -17.57 -1.99 4.94
CA GLY A 422 -16.10 -2.05 4.94
C GLY A 422 -15.49 -3.06 5.92
N ARG A 423 -16.30 -3.88 6.60
CA ARG A 423 -15.87 -4.81 7.64
C ARG A 423 -15.33 -6.15 7.13
N ARG A 424 -15.39 -6.42 5.82
CA ARG A 424 -14.82 -7.58 5.11
C ARG A 424 -15.46 -8.95 5.40
N LEU A 425 -16.14 -9.14 6.55
CA LEU A 425 -16.71 -10.38 7.03
C LEU A 425 -18.24 -10.38 6.92
N LYS A 426 -18.84 -11.57 6.99
CA LYS A 426 -20.30 -11.76 7.05
C LYS A 426 -20.87 -11.20 8.36
N PRO A 427 -22.17 -10.79 8.40
CA PRO A 427 -22.80 -10.28 9.62
C PRO A 427 -22.75 -11.25 10.80
N GLU A 428 -22.91 -12.56 10.56
CA GLU A 428 -22.89 -13.60 11.57
C GLU A 428 -21.53 -13.63 12.30
N VAL A 429 -20.44 -13.50 11.55
CA VAL A 429 -19.06 -13.50 12.07
C VAL A 429 -18.78 -12.24 12.90
N LEU A 430 -19.31 -11.10 12.46
CA LEU A 430 -19.13 -9.82 13.15
C LEU A 430 -19.84 -9.75 14.51
N HIS A 431 -20.77 -10.70 14.77
CA HIS A 431 -21.49 -10.78 16.03
C HIS A 431 -20.92 -11.85 16.98
N VAL A 432 -19.76 -12.41 16.68
CA VAL A 432 -18.92 -13.10 17.67
C VAL A 432 -18.08 -12.05 18.41
N LYS A 433 -18.18 -11.99 19.73
CA LYS A 433 -17.59 -10.92 20.54
C LYS A 433 -16.74 -11.47 21.69
N ILE A 434 -15.69 -10.77 22.03
CA ILE A 434 -14.92 -10.92 23.27
C ILE A 434 -15.02 -9.59 24.02
N ASN A 435 -15.51 -9.61 25.24
CA ASN A 435 -15.75 -8.40 26.02
C ASN A 435 -16.49 -7.30 25.22
N GLY A 436 -17.58 -7.68 24.53
CA GLY A 436 -18.42 -6.79 23.75
C GLY A 436 -17.85 -6.32 22.40
N ARG A 437 -16.61 -6.69 22.03
CA ARG A 437 -15.95 -6.28 20.79
C ARG A 437 -15.86 -7.43 19.80
N SER A 438 -16.16 -7.17 18.53
CA SER A 438 -15.90 -8.09 17.42
C SER A 438 -14.41 -8.06 17.02
N ILE A 439 -13.97 -9.06 16.27
CA ILE A 439 -12.59 -9.11 15.73
C ILE A 439 -12.26 -7.85 14.91
N ILE A 440 -13.20 -7.33 14.14
CA ILE A 440 -12.98 -6.13 13.31
C ILE A 440 -12.96 -4.86 14.16
N ASP A 441 -13.73 -4.79 15.24
CA ASP A 441 -13.67 -3.65 16.16
C ASP A 441 -12.27 -3.55 16.78
N ILE A 442 -11.67 -4.69 17.15
CA ILE A 442 -10.30 -4.73 17.68
C ILE A 442 -9.27 -4.36 16.61
N THR A 443 -9.41 -4.89 15.40
CA THR A 443 -8.43 -4.57 14.33
C THR A 443 -8.51 -3.12 13.85
N ARG A 444 -9.60 -2.42 14.09
CA ARG A 444 -9.79 -0.99 13.81
C ARG A 444 -9.30 -0.07 14.92
N MET A 445 -9.00 -0.60 16.10
CA MET A 445 -8.32 0.16 17.14
C MET A 445 -6.89 0.48 16.71
N THR A 446 -6.30 1.52 17.28
CA THR A 446 -4.86 1.73 17.16
C THR A 446 -4.11 0.57 17.83
N ILE A 447 -2.89 0.30 17.40
CA ILE A 447 -2.04 -0.73 18.02
C ILE A 447 -1.92 -0.48 19.53
N ALA A 448 -1.77 0.80 19.95
CA ALA A 448 -1.73 1.17 21.36
C ALA A 448 -3.02 0.83 22.10
N ASP A 449 -4.18 1.12 21.52
CA ASP A 449 -5.49 0.86 22.13
C ASP A 449 -5.77 -0.66 22.15
N SER A 450 -5.39 -1.40 21.09
CA SER A 450 -5.49 -2.86 21.04
C SER A 450 -4.64 -3.52 22.12
N HIS A 451 -3.40 -3.05 22.30
CA HIS A 451 -2.51 -3.53 23.37
C HIS A 451 -3.11 -3.28 24.75
N ALA A 452 -3.64 -2.06 25.01
CA ALA A 452 -4.30 -1.73 26.26
C ALA A 452 -5.56 -2.57 26.50
N PHE A 453 -6.35 -2.85 25.43
CA PHE A 453 -7.52 -3.74 25.52
C PHE A 453 -7.14 -5.14 26.01
N PHE A 454 -6.14 -5.78 25.39
CA PHE A 454 -5.72 -7.14 25.78
C PHE A 454 -5.01 -7.18 27.13
N LYS A 455 -4.27 -6.14 27.50
CA LYS A 455 -3.65 -6.04 28.84
C LYS A 455 -4.68 -5.98 29.95
N ASN A 456 -5.83 -5.31 29.71
CA ASN A 456 -6.91 -5.13 30.70
C ASN A 456 -8.03 -6.17 30.57
N LEU A 457 -7.90 -7.15 29.66
CA LEU A 457 -8.90 -8.18 29.44
C LEU A 457 -8.95 -9.15 30.62
N LYS A 458 -10.03 -9.13 31.36
CA LYS A 458 -10.27 -10.05 32.48
C LYS A 458 -11.04 -11.27 31.97
N LEU A 459 -10.44 -12.43 32.05
CA LEU A 459 -11.04 -13.72 31.73
C LEU A 459 -11.14 -14.57 32.99
N THR A 460 -12.22 -15.35 33.14
CA THR A 460 -12.50 -16.22 34.28
C THR A 460 -12.60 -17.68 33.83
N GLY A 461 -12.35 -18.61 34.76
CA GLY A 461 -12.51 -20.04 34.52
C GLY A 461 -11.66 -20.59 33.37
N ASN A 462 -12.22 -21.52 32.61
CA ASN A 462 -11.55 -22.22 31.52
C ASN A 462 -11.10 -21.27 30.38
N HIS A 463 -11.80 -20.14 30.17
CA HIS A 463 -11.41 -19.16 29.14
C HIS A 463 -10.04 -18.55 29.42
N ARG A 464 -9.65 -18.36 30.67
CA ARG A 464 -8.31 -17.86 31.03
C ARG A 464 -7.23 -18.85 30.59
N VAL A 465 -7.37 -20.13 30.92
CA VAL A 465 -6.38 -21.16 30.57
C VAL A 465 -6.25 -21.31 29.07
N ILE A 466 -7.36 -21.33 28.33
CA ILE A 466 -7.37 -21.48 26.88
C ILE A 466 -6.73 -20.27 26.17
N ALA A 467 -6.88 -19.07 26.71
CA ALA A 467 -6.44 -17.85 26.06
C ALA A 467 -5.01 -17.41 26.46
N GLU A 468 -4.42 -17.94 27.51
CA GLU A 468 -3.21 -17.44 28.13
C GLU A 468 -2.02 -17.30 27.14
N GLU A 469 -1.68 -18.38 26.43
CA GLU A 469 -0.60 -18.37 25.44
C GLU A 469 -0.92 -17.46 24.24
N LEU A 470 -2.18 -17.49 23.77
CA LEU A 470 -2.59 -16.63 22.66
C LEU A 470 -2.51 -15.15 23.03
N LEU A 471 -2.91 -14.78 24.24
CA LEU A 471 -2.84 -13.40 24.72
C LEU A 471 -1.41 -12.93 24.92
N LYS A 472 -0.53 -13.79 25.41
CA LYS A 472 0.91 -13.52 25.53
C LYS A 472 1.52 -13.19 24.18
N GLU A 473 1.27 -14.02 23.17
CA GLU A 473 1.76 -13.80 21.80
C GLU A 473 1.20 -12.51 21.17
N ILE A 474 -0.11 -12.26 21.31
CA ILE A 474 -0.75 -11.02 20.83
C ILE A 474 -0.14 -9.78 21.50
N GLN A 475 0.03 -9.81 22.83
CA GLN A 475 0.58 -8.68 23.58
C GLN A 475 2.05 -8.42 23.23
N ASN A 476 2.87 -9.46 23.11
CA ASN A 476 4.28 -9.34 22.70
C ASN A 476 4.38 -8.68 21.31
N ARG A 477 3.66 -9.21 20.31
CA ARG A 477 3.69 -8.68 18.94
C ARG A 477 3.17 -7.23 18.85
N LEU A 478 2.10 -6.90 19.60
CA LEU A 478 1.63 -5.50 19.71
C LEU A 478 2.65 -4.60 20.40
N GLY A 479 3.32 -5.11 21.46
CA GLY A 479 4.40 -4.43 22.15
C GLY A 479 5.57 -4.10 21.23
N PHE A 480 6.00 -5.04 20.39
CA PHE A 480 7.06 -4.78 19.41
C PHE A 480 6.68 -3.70 18.40
N LEU A 481 5.44 -3.71 17.90
CA LEU A 481 4.94 -2.63 16.99
C LEU A 481 4.95 -1.27 17.69
N ILE A 482 4.65 -1.20 18.98
CA ILE A 482 4.73 0.04 19.77
C ILE A 482 6.20 0.48 19.91
N ASN A 483 7.11 -0.45 20.16
CA ASN A 483 8.54 -0.20 20.35
C ASN A 483 9.22 0.32 19.07
N VAL A 484 8.73 -0.08 17.89
CA VAL A 484 9.23 0.48 16.60
C VAL A 484 8.49 1.75 16.16
N GLY A 485 7.67 2.36 17.04
CA GLY A 485 7.01 3.65 16.78
C GLY A 485 5.76 3.57 15.90
N LEU A 486 5.10 2.39 15.80
CA LEU A 486 3.91 2.17 14.99
C LEU A 486 2.59 2.16 15.80
N ASN A 487 2.61 2.72 17.01
CA ASN A 487 1.49 2.75 17.94
C ASN A 487 0.21 3.37 17.39
N TYR A 488 0.32 4.27 16.41
CA TYR A 488 -0.79 5.01 15.78
C TYR A 488 -1.48 4.25 14.65
N LEU A 489 -0.88 3.21 14.09
CA LEU A 489 -1.48 2.39 13.03
C LEU A 489 -2.60 1.52 13.58
N THR A 490 -3.49 1.07 12.68
CA THR A 490 -4.52 0.07 12.98
C THR A 490 -4.15 -1.27 12.33
N LEU A 491 -4.57 -2.39 12.93
CA LEU A 491 -4.29 -3.72 12.40
C LEU A 491 -5.01 -3.99 11.06
N ASP A 492 -6.13 -3.32 10.78
CA ASP A 492 -6.87 -3.42 9.51
C ASP A 492 -6.29 -2.53 8.39
N ARG A 493 -5.28 -1.70 8.68
CA ARG A 493 -4.63 -0.84 7.70
C ARG A 493 -4.11 -1.65 6.52
N LYS A 494 -4.53 -1.30 5.29
CA LYS A 494 -4.15 -2.02 4.07
C LYS A 494 -2.65 -1.88 3.79
N GLY A 495 -1.97 -2.99 3.48
CA GLY A 495 -0.55 -3.02 3.12
C GLY A 495 -0.15 -2.00 2.04
N PRO A 496 -0.87 -1.91 0.89
CA PRO A 496 -0.55 -0.92 -0.15
C PRO A 496 -0.66 0.55 0.27
N SER A 497 -1.27 0.86 1.41
CA SER A 497 -1.40 2.23 1.94
C SER A 497 -0.29 2.63 2.90
N LEU A 498 0.61 1.72 3.23
CA LEU A 498 1.75 1.96 4.12
C LEU A 498 2.86 2.71 3.37
N SER A 499 3.56 3.58 4.07
CA SER A 499 4.83 4.14 3.59
C SER A 499 5.94 3.07 3.58
N GLY A 500 7.03 3.32 2.86
CA GLY A 500 8.18 2.41 2.83
C GLY A 500 8.73 2.13 4.23
N GLY A 501 8.94 3.18 5.04
CA GLY A 501 9.43 3.06 6.41
C GLY A 501 8.43 2.36 7.35
N GLU A 502 7.11 2.61 7.24
CA GLU A 502 6.10 1.86 8.01
C GLU A 502 6.15 0.36 7.70
N SER A 503 6.23 0.01 6.41
CA SER A 503 6.31 -1.38 5.95
C SER A 503 7.58 -2.09 6.46
N GLN A 504 8.71 -1.40 6.42
CA GLN A 504 9.99 -1.91 6.93
C GLN A 504 9.94 -2.17 8.43
N ARG A 505 9.41 -1.22 9.22
CA ARG A 505 9.25 -1.37 10.66
C ARG A 505 8.27 -2.47 11.07
N ILE A 506 7.20 -2.69 10.28
CA ILE A 506 6.29 -3.82 10.49
C ILE A 506 7.05 -5.14 10.31
N ARG A 507 7.88 -5.26 9.27
CA ARG A 507 8.72 -6.45 9.06
C ARG A 507 9.73 -6.63 10.19
N LEU A 508 10.39 -5.54 10.62
CA LEU A 508 11.31 -5.56 11.75
C LEU A 508 10.61 -6.06 13.03
N ALA A 509 9.44 -5.51 13.36
CA ALA A 509 8.66 -5.92 14.50
C ALA A 509 8.24 -7.41 14.44
N SER A 510 7.89 -7.90 13.26
CA SER A 510 7.57 -9.32 13.04
C SER A 510 8.79 -10.22 13.27
N GLN A 511 9.99 -9.81 12.83
CA GLN A 511 11.22 -10.56 13.03
C GLN A 511 11.72 -10.51 14.48
N VAL A 512 11.62 -9.35 15.14
CA VAL A 512 11.93 -9.22 16.58
C VAL A 512 11.03 -10.12 17.40
N GLY A 513 9.75 -10.23 17.03
CA GLY A 513 8.79 -11.10 17.72
C GLY A 513 9.08 -12.61 17.62
N SER A 514 9.97 -13.04 16.70
CA SER A 514 10.41 -14.44 16.61
C SER A 514 11.50 -14.80 17.62
N GLU A 515 12.12 -13.80 18.29
CA GLU A 515 13.21 -13.95 19.26
C GLU A 515 14.35 -14.89 18.79
N LEU A 516 14.61 -14.93 17.47
CA LEU A 516 15.69 -15.73 16.90
C LEU A 516 17.03 -15.23 17.42
N THR A 517 17.92 -16.16 17.74
CA THR A 517 19.28 -15.89 18.23
C THR A 517 20.33 -16.44 17.26
N GLY A 518 21.53 -15.83 17.24
CA GLY A 518 22.62 -16.27 16.37
C GLY A 518 22.43 -15.90 14.90
N VAL A 519 21.53 -15.00 14.58
CA VAL A 519 21.20 -14.54 13.23
C VAL A 519 21.99 -13.27 12.88
N LEU A 520 22.31 -13.10 11.60
CA LEU A 520 22.82 -11.85 11.04
C LEU A 520 21.65 -11.06 10.39
N TYR A 521 21.24 -9.97 11.03
CA TYR A 521 20.26 -9.04 10.46
C TYR A 521 20.95 -7.96 9.64
N ILE A 522 20.46 -7.72 8.43
CA ILE A 522 20.93 -6.63 7.56
C ILE A 522 19.76 -5.70 7.28
N LEU A 523 19.88 -4.44 7.72
CA LEU A 523 18.82 -3.43 7.63
C LEU A 523 19.26 -2.27 6.73
N ASP A 524 18.34 -1.81 5.87
CA ASP A 524 18.54 -0.69 4.97
C ASP A 524 17.79 0.54 5.50
N GLU A 525 18.53 1.51 6.05
CA GLU A 525 18.05 2.79 6.54
C GLU A 525 16.75 2.69 7.40
N PRO A 526 16.76 1.94 8.52
CA PRO A 526 15.54 1.71 9.29
C PRO A 526 15.00 2.96 10.00
N SER A 527 15.80 4.03 10.12
CA SER A 527 15.40 5.34 10.70
C SER A 527 14.56 6.21 9.76
N ILE A 528 14.40 5.82 8.48
CA ILE A 528 13.70 6.62 7.46
C ILE A 528 12.28 7.00 7.90
N GLY A 529 11.97 8.30 7.73
CA GLY A 529 10.64 8.87 8.04
C GLY A 529 10.31 8.85 9.53
N LEU A 530 11.29 8.62 10.41
CA LEU A 530 11.14 8.70 11.85
C LEU A 530 11.46 10.11 12.35
N HIS A 531 10.63 10.55 13.29
CA HIS A 531 10.99 11.65 14.16
C HIS A 531 12.01 11.14 15.21
N GLN A 532 12.93 12.00 15.69
CA GLN A 532 13.97 11.62 16.65
C GLN A 532 13.42 10.88 17.88
N LYS A 533 12.24 11.30 18.38
CA LYS A 533 11.54 10.61 19.47
C LYS A 533 11.29 9.12 19.15
N ASP A 534 10.91 8.80 17.92
CA ASP A 534 10.60 7.43 17.50
C ASP A 534 11.88 6.67 17.14
N ASN A 535 12.93 7.37 16.64
CA ASN A 535 14.25 6.81 16.38
C ASN A 535 14.89 6.25 17.65
N LEU A 536 14.79 6.95 18.78
CA LEU A 536 15.27 6.44 20.07
C LEU A 536 14.64 5.10 20.49
N LYS A 537 13.34 4.89 20.16
CA LYS A 537 12.66 3.61 20.43
C LYS A 537 13.19 2.50 19.52
N LEU A 538 13.38 2.82 18.23
CA LEU A 538 13.97 1.91 17.26
C LEU A 538 15.36 1.46 17.72
N LEU A 539 16.23 2.38 18.13
CA LEU A 539 17.57 2.08 18.64
C LEU A 539 17.56 1.15 19.85
N LYS A 540 16.61 1.34 20.79
CA LYS A 540 16.42 0.41 21.91
C LYS A 540 16.08 -1.00 21.42
N THR A 541 15.22 -1.11 20.39
CA THR A 541 14.84 -2.40 19.79
C THR A 541 16.03 -3.08 19.10
N LEU A 542 16.84 -2.33 18.34
CA LEU A 542 18.04 -2.86 17.68
C LEU A 542 19.10 -3.32 18.71
N LYS A 543 19.29 -2.56 19.79
CA LYS A 543 20.18 -2.95 20.89
C LYS A 543 19.68 -4.22 21.59
N HIS A 544 18.38 -4.35 21.81
CA HIS A 544 17.79 -5.57 22.38
C HIS A 544 18.04 -6.79 21.48
N LEU A 545 17.82 -6.68 20.15
CA LEU A 545 18.15 -7.74 19.20
C LEU A 545 19.63 -8.15 19.25
N ARG A 546 20.54 -7.19 19.39
CA ARG A 546 21.97 -7.47 19.60
C ARG A 546 22.21 -8.22 20.92
N ASP A 547 21.59 -7.76 21.99
CA ASP A 547 21.85 -8.25 23.37
C ASP A 547 21.38 -9.70 23.56
N ILE A 548 20.37 -10.16 22.79
CA ILE A 548 19.98 -11.58 22.76
C ILE A 548 20.93 -12.46 21.91
N GLY A 549 22.03 -11.92 21.39
CA GLY A 549 23.10 -12.66 20.72
C GLY A 549 23.14 -12.60 19.21
N ASN A 550 22.44 -11.64 18.59
CA ASN A 550 22.44 -11.44 17.14
C ASN A 550 23.51 -10.44 16.68
N THR A 551 23.92 -10.54 15.43
CA THR A 551 24.75 -9.56 14.74
C THR A 551 23.85 -8.68 13.85
N LEU A 552 24.02 -7.37 13.95
CA LEU A 552 23.25 -6.42 13.13
C LEU A 552 24.18 -5.60 12.26
N ILE A 553 23.95 -5.60 10.93
CA ILE A 553 24.55 -4.66 9.99
C ILE A 553 23.46 -3.69 9.55
N VAL A 554 23.66 -2.41 9.81
CA VAL A 554 22.70 -1.36 9.49
C VAL A 554 23.34 -0.38 8.54
N VAL A 555 22.80 -0.23 7.33
CA VAL A 555 23.21 0.86 6.41
C VAL A 555 22.47 2.11 6.87
N GLU A 556 23.21 3.13 7.32
CA GLU A 556 22.59 4.32 7.94
C GLU A 556 23.33 5.62 7.72
N HIS A 557 22.56 6.72 7.83
CA HIS A 557 23.06 8.09 7.71
C HIS A 557 22.62 8.98 8.89
N ASP A 558 21.76 8.46 9.76
CA ASP A 558 21.26 9.18 10.95
C ASP A 558 22.34 9.29 12.02
N GLN A 559 22.59 10.49 12.52
CA GLN A 559 23.64 10.77 13.50
C GLN A 559 23.49 9.96 14.79
N GLU A 560 22.28 9.93 15.40
CA GLU A 560 22.02 9.21 16.66
C GLU A 560 22.26 7.70 16.51
N THR A 561 21.91 7.15 15.33
CA THR A 561 22.12 5.74 15.00
C THR A 561 23.62 5.42 14.87
N ILE A 562 24.37 6.27 14.16
CA ILE A 562 25.82 6.11 13.97
C ILE A 562 26.54 6.21 15.33
N GLU A 563 26.21 7.21 16.15
CA GLU A 563 26.80 7.38 17.49
C GLU A 563 26.47 6.24 18.46
N SER A 564 25.32 5.59 18.26
CA SER A 564 24.86 4.46 19.10
C SER A 564 25.41 3.10 18.69
N ALA A 565 26.18 3.02 17.58
CA ALA A 565 26.77 1.79 17.08
C ALA A 565 27.90 1.29 17.97
N ASP A 566 28.10 -0.03 18.02
CA ASP A 566 29.31 -0.63 18.61
C ASP A 566 30.51 -0.56 17.67
N TRP A 567 30.22 -0.63 16.34
CA TRP A 567 31.22 -0.62 15.30
C TRP A 567 30.73 0.13 14.06
N ILE A 568 31.57 0.94 13.47
CA ILE A 568 31.24 1.71 12.26
C ILE A 568 32.20 1.31 11.15
N VAL A 569 31.69 1.23 9.91
CA VAL A 569 32.45 1.10 8.69
C VAL A 569 32.11 2.26 7.78
N ASP A 570 33.05 3.15 7.53
CA ASP A 570 32.87 4.33 6.68
C ASP A 570 33.39 4.09 5.26
N PHE A 571 32.48 4.20 4.28
CA PHE A 571 32.74 3.95 2.87
C PHE A 571 32.99 5.25 2.11
N GLY A 572 34.00 5.20 1.21
CA GLY A 572 34.34 6.39 0.44
C GLY A 572 35.55 6.17 -0.47
N PRO A 573 36.35 7.26 -0.69
CA PRO A 573 36.14 8.64 -0.24
C PRO A 573 35.04 9.37 -1.00
N GLY A 574 34.61 8.88 -2.17
CA GLY A 574 33.56 9.46 -3.00
C GLY A 574 32.50 8.47 -3.41
N ALA A 575 31.80 8.74 -4.50
CA ALA A 575 30.71 7.94 -5.03
C ALA A 575 31.10 7.29 -6.38
N GLY A 576 30.51 6.15 -6.72
CA GLY A 576 30.74 5.42 -7.96
C GLY A 576 32.18 4.94 -8.08
N LEU A 577 32.89 5.29 -9.15
CA LEU A 577 34.31 4.89 -9.38
C LEU A 577 35.28 5.47 -8.34
N LEU A 578 34.95 6.59 -7.71
CA LEU A 578 35.75 7.20 -6.63
C LEU A 578 35.42 6.63 -5.25
N GLY A 579 34.43 5.76 -5.17
CA GLY A 579 34.01 5.05 -3.97
C GLY A 579 34.52 3.63 -3.93
N GLY A 580 33.81 2.76 -3.21
CA GLY A 580 34.09 1.32 -3.17
C GLY A 580 35.27 0.94 -2.31
N LYS A 581 35.74 1.83 -1.42
CA LYS A 581 36.84 1.57 -0.44
C LYS A 581 36.31 1.78 0.99
N ILE A 582 36.97 1.16 1.95
CA ILE A 582 36.81 1.46 3.36
C ILE A 582 37.76 2.58 3.72
N VAL A 583 37.25 3.73 4.14
CA VAL A 583 38.04 4.89 4.55
C VAL A 583 38.46 4.76 6.02
N ALA A 584 37.54 4.27 6.84
CA ALA A 584 37.77 4.04 8.26
C ALA A 584 36.86 2.96 8.81
N GLN A 585 37.30 2.25 9.83
CA GLN A 585 36.45 1.31 10.61
C GLN A 585 36.87 1.34 12.07
N GLY A 586 35.94 1.08 12.97
CA GLY A 586 36.17 1.06 14.40
C GLY A 586 35.02 1.55 15.24
N THR A 587 35.26 1.87 16.50
CA THR A 587 34.26 2.45 17.39
C THR A 587 33.92 3.89 16.97
N PRO A 588 32.72 4.42 17.35
CA PRO A 588 32.35 5.82 17.04
C PRO A 588 33.42 6.83 17.41
N ALA A 589 34.03 6.69 18.61
CA ALA A 589 35.12 7.56 19.07
C ALA A 589 36.38 7.47 18.17
N GLY A 590 36.70 6.29 17.65
CA GLY A 590 37.80 6.08 16.70
C GLY A 590 37.53 6.78 15.35
N ILE A 591 36.29 6.66 14.83
CA ILE A 591 35.88 7.33 13.59
C ILE A 591 35.89 8.85 13.74
N MET A 592 35.44 9.40 14.87
CA MET A 592 35.48 10.85 15.16
C MET A 592 36.91 11.41 15.13
N LYS A 593 37.87 10.65 15.54
CA LYS A 593 39.31 11.04 15.51
C LYS A 593 39.91 11.01 14.12
N ASN A 594 39.38 10.23 13.21
CA ASN A 594 39.90 10.09 11.85
C ASN A 594 39.64 11.36 11.03
N LYS A 595 40.73 11.92 10.47
CA LYS A 595 40.70 13.17 9.66
C LYS A 595 40.26 12.92 8.22
N THR A 596 40.40 11.71 7.69
CA THR A 596 40.05 11.37 6.30
C THR A 596 38.58 10.96 6.16
N SER A 597 37.94 10.51 7.26
CA SER A 597 36.56 10.13 7.28
C SER A 597 35.65 11.37 7.23
N LEU A 598 34.86 11.52 6.18
CA LEU A 598 33.83 12.57 6.09
C LEU A 598 32.80 12.42 7.21
N THR A 599 32.33 11.20 7.45
CA THR A 599 31.42 10.91 8.57
C THR A 599 32.03 11.34 9.90
N GLY A 600 33.32 11.01 10.15
CA GLY A 600 34.02 11.41 11.34
C GLY A 600 34.18 12.93 11.50
N GLN A 601 34.34 13.65 10.40
CA GLN A 601 34.37 15.12 10.43
C GLN A 601 33.05 15.74 10.85
N TYR A 602 31.91 15.20 10.36
CA TYR A 602 30.56 15.68 10.76
C TYR A 602 30.23 15.30 12.21
N LEU A 603 30.48 14.06 12.63
CA LEU A 603 30.23 13.61 14.00
C LEU A 603 31.08 14.37 15.04
N SER A 604 32.31 14.75 14.68
CA SER A 604 33.19 15.52 15.59
C SER A 604 32.96 17.03 15.57
N GLY A 605 32.02 17.52 14.76
CA GLY A 605 31.75 18.96 14.59
C GLY A 605 32.77 19.72 13.76
N ARG A 606 33.83 19.05 13.21
CA ARG A 606 34.81 19.70 12.30
C ARG A 606 34.19 20.13 10.97
N ALA A 607 33.16 19.43 10.52
CA ALA A 607 32.33 19.84 9.38
C ALA A 607 30.90 20.02 9.88
N LEU A 608 30.22 21.07 9.44
CA LEU A 608 28.85 21.39 9.85
C LEU A 608 28.01 21.82 8.66
N ILE A 609 26.71 21.60 8.77
CA ILE A 609 25.70 22.30 7.97
C ILE A 609 25.36 23.57 8.73
N GLU A 610 25.76 24.71 8.17
CA GLU A 610 25.64 26.01 8.82
C GLU A 610 24.20 26.47 8.93
N ILE A 611 23.87 27.15 10.03
CA ILE A 611 22.60 27.85 10.20
C ILE A 611 22.68 29.16 9.39
N PRO A 612 21.66 29.49 8.58
CA PRO A 612 21.66 30.75 7.85
C PRO A 612 21.81 31.93 8.80
N PRO A 613 22.75 32.87 8.54
CA PRO A 613 22.99 34.02 9.43
C PRO A 613 21.77 34.95 9.53
N THR A 614 20.97 34.99 8.48
CA THR A 614 19.69 35.72 8.43
C THR A 614 18.63 34.85 7.80
N ARG A 615 17.44 34.83 8.38
CA ARG A 615 16.29 34.15 7.82
C ARG A 615 15.39 35.10 7.06
N LYS A 616 14.91 34.67 5.90
CA LYS A 616 13.95 35.44 5.13
C LYS A 616 12.59 35.43 5.85
N THR A 617 12.02 36.59 6.11
CA THR A 617 10.72 36.72 6.75
C THR A 617 9.57 36.77 5.74
N PRO A 618 8.33 36.37 6.11
CA PRO A 618 7.17 36.50 5.21
C PRO A 618 6.96 37.92 4.67
N LYS A 619 7.27 38.96 5.44
CA LYS A 619 7.20 40.38 5.00
C LYS A 619 8.19 40.65 3.86
N GLN A 620 9.45 40.24 4.01
CA GLN A 620 10.48 40.34 2.98
C GLN A 620 10.17 39.52 1.70
N ALA A 621 9.39 38.48 1.84
CA ALA A 621 8.93 37.63 0.71
C ALA A 621 7.66 38.15 0.02
N GLY A 622 7.21 39.40 0.32
CA GLY A 622 6.03 40.02 -0.29
C GLY A 622 4.70 39.70 0.42
N ASN A 623 4.75 39.12 1.61
CA ASN A 623 3.60 38.82 2.50
C ASN A 623 2.44 38.09 1.85
N LYS A 624 2.76 37.16 0.92
CA LYS A 624 1.78 36.30 0.24
C LYS A 624 1.63 34.95 0.98
N TRP A 625 0.40 34.48 1.09
CA TRP A 625 0.06 33.30 1.88
C TRP A 625 -0.91 32.37 1.12
N ILE A 626 -0.78 31.08 1.36
CA ILE A 626 -1.84 30.10 1.16
C ILE A 626 -2.47 29.79 2.51
N THR A 627 -3.80 29.87 2.59
CA THR A 627 -4.54 29.55 3.82
C THR A 627 -5.48 28.39 3.56
N ILE A 628 -5.25 27.25 4.21
CA ILE A 628 -6.14 26.09 4.23
C ILE A 628 -7.03 26.22 5.47
N MET A 629 -8.34 26.15 5.30
CA MET A 629 -9.33 26.28 6.37
C MET A 629 -10.07 24.97 6.57
N GLY A 630 -10.25 24.56 7.84
CA GLY A 630 -11.03 23.40 8.22
C GLY A 630 -10.50 22.07 7.64
N ALA A 631 -9.18 21.88 7.56
CA ALA A 631 -8.58 20.64 7.09
C ALA A 631 -8.92 19.48 8.03
N SER A 632 -9.74 18.52 7.56
CA SER A 632 -10.32 17.42 8.37
C SER A 632 -10.21 16.04 7.67
N ALA A 633 -9.28 15.89 6.72
CA ALA A 633 -9.02 14.61 6.10
C ALA A 633 -8.21 13.70 7.04
N ASN A 634 -8.53 12.40 7.07
CA ASN A 634 -7.92 11.38 7.93
C ASN A 634 -7.93 11.80 9.42
N ASN A 635 -6.75 11.98 10.00
CA ASN A 635 -6.58 12.35 11.41
C ASN A 635 -6.50 13.85 11.68
N LEU A 636 -6.60 14.69 10.66
CA LEU A 636 -6.58 16.15 10.85
C LEU A 636 -7.83 16.65 11.59
N ALA A 637 -7.63 17.44 12.64
CA ALA A 637 -8.67 17.85 13.58
C ALA A 637 -9.38 19.17 13.16
N GLY A 638 -9.68 19.37 11.87
CA GLY A 638 -10.34 20.61 11.40
C GLY A 638 -9.43 21.84 11.45
N ILE A 639 -8.14 21.69 11.24
CA ILE A 639 -7.13 22.72 11.44
C ILE A 639 -7.13 23.81 10.36
N ASN A 640 -6.75 25.03 10.78
CA ASN A 640 -6.49 26.15 9.87
C ASN A 640 -4.99 26.40 9.75
N VAL A 641 -4.46 26.26 8.53
CA VAL A 641 -3.02 26.34 8.25
C VAL A 641 -2.71 27.50 7.33
N LYS A 642 -1.76 28.37 7.71
CA LYS A 642 -1.23 29.46 6.87
C LYS A 642 0.19 29.12 6.46
N ILE A 643 0.45 29.06 5.17
CA ILE A 643 1.76 28.73 4.56
C ILE A 643 2.27 30.00 3.86
N PRO A 644 3.41 30.57 4.30
CA PRO A 644 3.99 31.73 3.64
C PRO A 644 4.61 31.34 2.29
N LEU A 645 4.55 32.22 1.30
CA LEU A 645 5.15 32.00 -0.01
C LEU A 645 6.50 32.72 -0.15
N GLY A 646 7.35 32.24 -1.07
CA GLY A 646 8.69 32.77 -1.33
C GLY A 646 9.75 32.43 -0.28
N LEU A 647 9.52 31.35 0.50
CA LEU A 647 10.37 30.91 1.61
C LEU A 647 10.67 29.40 1.51
N LEU A 648 11.69 28.97 2.28
CA LEU A 648 11.90 27.56 2.61
C LEU A 648 11.05 27.20 3.83
N VAL A 649 9.98 26.45 3.62
CA VAL A 649 8.99 26.10 4.65
C VAL A 649 9.09 24.64 5.03
N GLY A 650 9.33 24.35 6.30
CA GLY A 650 9.35 23.01 6.87
C GLY A 650 7.99 22.60 7.46
N ILE A 651 7.49 21.41 7.08
CA ILE A 651 6.37 20.76 7.76
C ILE A 651 6.95 19.62 8.60
N THR A 652 6.88 19.78 9.92
CA THR A 652 7.51 18.88 10.89
C THR A 652 6.49 18.21 11.81
N GLY A 653 6.96 17.34 12.69
CA GLY A 653 6.16 16.66 13.70
C GLY A 653 6.36 15.15 13.72
N VAL A 654 5.84 14.49 14.75
CA VAL A 654 5.99 13.04 14.96
C VAL A 654 5.41 12.21 13.79
N SER A 655 5.82 10.93 13.71
CA SER A 655 5.27 10.01 12.71
C SER A 655 3.75 9.86 12.90
N GLY A 656 2.99 9.88 11.79
CA GLY A 656 1.52 9.82 11.84
C GLY A 656 0.80 11.09 12.31
N ALA A 657 1.48 12.24 12.50
CA ALA A 657 0.85 13.50 12.91
C ALA A 657 -0.04 14.18 11.85
N GLY A 658 -0.07 13.67 10.62
CA GLY A 658 -0.92 14.20 9.54
C GLY A 658 -0.19 15.09 8.51
N LYS A 659 1.14 15.16 8.53
CA LYS A 659 1.96 15.96 7.60
C LYS A 659 1.64 15.66 6.13
N SER A 660 1.76 14.41 5.72
CA SER A 660 1.49 13.97 4.34
C SER A 660 0.01 14.10 3.97
N THR A 661 -0.92 14.00 4.93
CA THR A 661 -2.35 14.28 4.71
C THR A 661 -2.57 15.75 4.34
N LEU A 662 -1.98 16.68 5.11
CA LEU A 662 -2.09 18.11 4.86
C LEU A 662 -1.51 18.52 3.50
N VAL A 663 -0.32 18.04 3.19
CA VAL A 663 0.44 18.46 2.00
C VAL A 663 0.04 17.65 0.76
N ASN A 664 0.11 16.31 0.83
CA ASN A 664 -0.05 15.44 -0.35
C ASN A 664 -1.51 15.08 -0.66
N GLN A 665 -2.43 15.16 0.33
CA GLN A 665 -3.84 14.82 0.09
C GLN A 665 -4.78 16.04 0.04
N ILE A 666 -4.38 17.21 0.60
CA ILE A 666 -5.20 18.43 0.53
C ILE A 666 -4.54 19.48 -0.34
N LEU A 667 -3.35 19.99 0.03
CA LEU A 667 -2.72 21.15 -0.64
C LEU A 667 -2.36 20.85 -2.10
N TYR A 668 -1.60 19.76 -2.33
CA TYR A 668 -1.15 19.39 -3.68
C TYR A 668 -2.31 19.09 -4.63
N PRO A 669 -3.31 18.24 -4.27
CA PRO A 669 -4.43 17.96 -5.15
C PRO A 669 -5.28 19.20 -5.46
N ALA A 670 -5.51 20.08 -4.50
CA ALA A 670 -6.26 21.32 -4.70
C ALA A 670 -5.56 22.26 -5.70
N LEU A 671 -4.24 22.43 -5.56
CA LEU A 671 -3.45 23.21 -6.51
C LEU A 671 -3.36 22.57 -7.88
N ALA A 672 -3.14 21.24 -7.94
CA ALA A 672 -3.08 20.50 -9.19
C ALA A 672 -4.42 20.56 -9.95
N ARG A 673 -5.54 20.54 -9.24
CA ARG A 673 -6.88 20.72 -9.81
C ARG A 673 -7.03 22.10 -10.42
N LYS A 674 -6.62 23.16 -9.71
CA LYS A 674 -6.73 24.54 -10.17
C LYS A 674 -5.76 24.89 -11.31
N ILE A 675 -4.48 24.47 -11.21
CA ILE A 675 -3.42 24.88 -12.15
C ILE A 675 -3.34 23.95 -13.35
N HIS A 676 -3.54 22.64 -13.16
CA HIS A 676 -3.34 21.62 -14.19
C HIS A 676 -4.62 20.91 -14.61
N ASN A 677 -5.79 21.34 -14.15
CA ASN A 677 -7.09 20.67 -14.38
C ASN A 677 -7.04 19.15 -14.06
N SER A 678 -6.30 18.77 -13.02
CA SER A 678 -6.11 17.39 -12.63
C SER A 678 -7.35 16.81 -11.93
N ILE A 679 -7.68 15.54 -12.19
CA ILE A 679 -8.83 14.82 -11.61
C ILE A 679 -8.41 14.07 -10.34
N ILE A 680 -7.60 14.69 -9.48
CA ILE A 680 -7.16 14.08 -8.23
C ILE A 680 -8.14 14.44 -7.12
N ASP A 681 -8.50 13.46 -6.29
CA ASP A 681 -9.35 13.70 -5.12
C ASP A 681 -8.66 14.63 -4.13
N VAL A 682 -9.39 15.63 -3.66
CA VAL A 682 -8.90 16.57 -2.64
C VAL A 682 -9.44 16.13 -1.28
N GLY A 683 -8.55 15.97 -0.32
CA GLY A 683 -8.93 15.62 1.04
C GLY A 683 -9.89 16.63 1.68
N LYS A 684 -10.70 16.19 2.64
CA LYS A 684 -11.77 16.97 3.25
C LYS A 684 -11.22 18.25 3.91
N HIS A 685 -11.75 19.41 3.50
CA HIS A 685 -11.43 20.73 3.98
C HIS A 685 -12.61 21.69 3.69
N THR A 686 -12.63 22.87 4.31
CA THR A 686 -13.69 23.85 4.06
C THR A 686 -13.38 24.70 2.83
N ARG A 687 -12.22 25.35 2.78
CA ARG A 687 -11.76 26.15 1.60
C ARG A 687 -10.26 26.39 1.65
N ILE A 688 -9.68 26.76 0.52
CA ILE A 688 -8.28 27.16 0.40
C ILE A 688 -8.22 28.54 -0.29
N ASN A 689 -7.61 29.52 0.37
CA ASN A 689 -7.41 30.86 -0.15
C ASN A 689 -5.96 31.04 -0.63
N GLY A 690 -5.73 31.97 -1.55
CA GLY A 690 -4.38 32.36 -2.01
C GLY A 690 -3.81 31.45 -3.12
N LEU A 691 -4.62 30.54 -3.70
CA LEU A 691 -4.18 29.67 -4.79
C LEU A 691 -3.79 30.44 -6.07
N SER A 692 -4.32 31.66 -6.27
CA SER A 692 -3.99 32.52 -7.40
C SER A 692 -2.59 33.16 -7.33
N ASN A 693 -1.93 33.11 -6.17
CA ASN A 693 -0.56 33.59 -6.00
C ASN A 693 0.49 32.64 -6.64
N LEU A 694 0.08 31.50 -7.12
CA LEU A 694 0.94 30.51 -7.75
C LEU A 694 0.50 30.23 -9.18
N ASN A 695 1.46 30.11 -10.08
CA ASN A 695 1.25 29.73 -11.47
C ASN A 695 1.66 28.30 -11.78
N LYS A 696 2.44 27.66 -10.89
CA LYS A 696 2.94 26.30 -11.08
C LYS A 696 3.10 25.57 -9.77
N ILE A 697 2.84 24.25 -9.80
CA ILE A 697 3.11 23.35 -8.67
C ILE A 697 3.91 22.13 -9.14
N ILE A 698 4.91 21.75 -8.37
CA ILE A 698 5.79 20.61 -8.65
C ILE A 698 5.88 19.76 -7.39
N ASN A 699 5.43 18.51 -7.49
CA ASN A 699 5.54 17.54 -6.40
C ASN A 699 6.68 16.55 -6.69
N ILE A 700 7.72 16.60 -5.87
CA ILE A 700 8.93 15.80 -5.96
C ILE A 700 8.89 14.73 -4.86
N ASN A 701 8.39 13.55 -5.21
CA ASN A 701 8.26 12.41 -4.31
C ASN A 701 9.25 11.28 -4.66
N GLN A 702 9.36 10.29 -3.80
CA GLN A 702 10.27 9.15 -3.93
C GLN A 702 9.82 8.08 -4.94
N LYS A 703 8.66 8.25 -5.60
CA LYS A 703 8.19 7.28 -6.62
C LYS A 703 9.20 7.19 -7.75
N ALA A 704 9.42 5.99 -8.29
CA ALA A 704 10.31 5.76 -9.42
C ALA A 704 10.00 6.69 -10.62
N ILE A 705 11.04 7.09 -11.37
CA ILE A 705 10.91 7.93 -12.58
C ILE A 705 10.32 7.18 -13.79
N GLY A 706 10.16 5.87 -13.68
CA GLY A 706 9.55 4.99 -14.66
C GLY A 706 9.35 3.59 -14.12
N ARG A 707 8.56 2.79 -14.83
CA ARG A 707 8.23 1.41 -14.43
C ARG A 707 8.88 0.33 -15.31
N THR A 708 9.58 0.75 -16.34
CA THR A 708 10.20 -0.14 -17.32
C THR A 708 11.71 0.07 -17.36
N PRO A 709 12.51 -0.92 -17.77
CA PRO A 709 13.95 -0.77 -17.95
C PRO A 709 14.36 0.30 -18.98
N ARG A 710 13.45 0.73 -19.87
CA ARG A 710 13.68 1.81 -20.85
C ARG A 710 13.71 3.19 -20.22
N SER A 711 13.04 3.38 -19.09
CA SER A 711 13.11 4.64 -18.36
C SER A 711 14.46 4.73 -17.63
N ASN A 712 15.18 5.84 -17.84
CA ASN A 712 16.49 6.08 -17.24
C ASN A 712 16.70 7.59 -16.98
N PRO A 713 17.75 8.00 -16.24
CA PRO A 713 18.03 9.40 -15.98
C PRO A 713 18.13 10.25 -17.24
N ALA A 714 18.80 9.76 -18.30
CA ALA A 714 18.98 10.50 -19.54
C ALA A 714 17.66 10.79 -20.27
N THR A 715 16.74 9.81 -20.33
CA THR A 715 15.44 10.01 -20.97
C THR A 715 14.51 10.89 -20.11
N TYR A 716 14.57 10.74 -18.80
CA TYR A 716 13.72 11.52 -17.90
C TYR A 716 14.09 13.01 -17.87
N THR A 717 15.37 13.33 -17.83
CA THR A 717 15.87 14.72 -17.86
C THR A 717 15.85 15.33 -19.26
N LYS A 718 15.56 14.53 -20.29
CA LYS A 718 15.60 14.88 -21.71
C LYS A 718 16.99 15.17 -22.27
N VAL A 719 18.06 14.95 -21.54
CA VAL A 719 19.43 15.09 -22.05
C VAL A 719 19.67 14.13 -23.22
N PHE A 720 19.05 12.95 -23.20
CA PHE A 720 19.16 11.98 -24.29
C PHE A 720 18.59 12.47 -25.61
N ASP A 721 17.58 13.36 -25.60
CA ASP A 721 17.03 13.97 -26.83
C ASP A 721 18.06 14.86 -27.50
N HIS A 722 18.84 15.62 -26.71
CA HIS A 722 19.95 16.45 -27.21
C HIS A 722 21.10 15.60 -27.71
N ILE A 723 21.46 14.53 -27.02
CA ILE A 723 22.49 13.58 -27.41
C ILE A 723 22.13 12.89 -28.74
N ARG A 724 20.90 12.42 -28.89
CA ARG A 724 20.40 11.82 -30.14
C ARG A 724 20.45 12.79 -31.32
N ASN A 725 20.04 14.04 -31.12
CA ASN A 725 20.15 15.09 -32.12
C ASN A 725 21.61 15.35 -32.50
N PHE A 726 22.52 15.38 -31.53
CA PHE A 726 23.94 15.54 -31.77
C PHE A 726 24.52 14.38 -32.61
N TYR A 727 24.23 13.12 -32.27
CA TYR A 727 24.68 11.96 -33.03
C TYR A 727 24.13 11.96 -34.46
N ALA A 728 22.92 12.41 -34.70
CA ALA A 728 22.36 12.56 -36.04
C ALA A 728 23.06 13.64 -36.91
N LEU A 729 23.77 14.57 -36.28
CA LEU A 729 24.52 15.63 -36.96
C LEU A 729 25.98 15.25 -37.27
N LEU A 730 26.48 14.11 -36.75
CA LEU A 730 27.85 13.64 -37.05
C LEU A 730 27.99 13.34 -38.55
N PRO A 731 29.18 13.58 -39.13
CA PRO A 731 29.44 13.38 -40.56
C PRO A 731 29.05 11.99 -41.06
N GLU A 732 29.47 10.93 -40.35
CA GLU A 732 29.14 9.54 -40.71
C GLU A 732 27.62 9.24 -40.66
N SER A 733 26.88 9.85 -39.71
CA SER A 733 25.44 9.75 -39.64
C SER A 733 24.76 10.37 -40.85
N LYS A 734 25.23 11.53 -41.29
CA LYS A 734 24.74 12.23 -42.48
C LYS A 734 24.98 11.43 -43.75
N ILE A 735 26.17 10.87 -43.91
CA ILE A 735 26.55 10.03 -45.07
C ILE A 735 25.62 8.80 -45.14
N ARG A 736 25.31 8.18 -43.99
CA ARG A 736 24.42 7.01 -43.92
C ARG A 736 22.91 7.34 -43.90
N GLY A 737 22.53 8.62 -43.97
CA GLY A 737 21.13 9.07 -43.90
C GLY A 737 20.47 8.82 -42.54
N TYR A 738 21.25 8.72 -41.45
CA TYR A 738 20.73 8.42 -40.11
C TYR A 738 20.14 9.67 -39.48
N ASN A 739 18.85 9.61 -39.16
CA ASN A 739 18.15 10.66 -38.42
C ASN A 739 18.12 10.38 -36.93
N LYS A 740 17.59 11.34 -36.13
CA LYS A 740 17.46 11.21 -34.65
C LYS A 740 16.70 9.95 -34.18
N GLY A 741 15.80 9.41 -35.02
CA GLY A 741 15.03 8.19 -34.72
C GLY A 741 15.93 6.96 -34.65
N ARG A 742 17.00 6.90 -35.46
CA ARG A 742 17.99 5.82 -35.47
C ARG A 742 18.63 5.61 -34.07
N TYR A 743 18.86 6.68 -33.35
CA TYR A 743 19.49 6.69 -32.04
C TYR A 743 18.49 6.57 -30.89
N SER A 744 17.28 6.06 -31.17
CA SER A 744 16.24 5.78 -30.13
C SER A 744 16.09 4.28 -29.94
N PHE A 745 16.26 3.81 -28.73
CA PHE A 745 15.96 2.41 -28.36
C PHE A 745 14.45 2.12 -28.25
N ASN A 746 13.58 3.13 -28.40
CA ASN A 746 12.10 2.96 -28.40
C ASN A 746 11.50 2.82 -29.81
N VAL A 747 12.27 3.14 -30.86
CA VAL A 747 11.79 3.19 -32.25
C VAL A 747 12.49 2.12 -33.08
N LYS A 748 11.77 1.46 -33.99
CA LYS A 748 12.36 0.51 -34.96
C LYS A 748 13.42 1.19 -35.84
N GLY A 749 14.39 0.41 -36.27
CA GLY A 749 15.44 0.84 -37.20
C GLY A 749 16.84 0.91 -36.57
N GLY A 750 17.00 1.47 -35.34
CA GLY A 750 18.30 1.52 -34.69
C GLY A 750 18.43 0.67 -33.44
N ARG A 751 17.32 0.23 -32.87
CA ARG A 751 17.30 -0.62 -31.69
C ARG A 751 17.59 -2.08 -31.99
N CYS A 752 18.04 -2.82 -31.00
CA CYS A 752 18.06 -4.28 -31.05
C CYS A 752 16.62 -4.82 -31.10
N GLU A 753 16.28 -5.58 -32.14
CA GLU A 753 14.91 -6.09 -32.29
C GLU A 753 14.68 -7.34 -31.41
N ALA A 754 15.70 -8.09 -30.99
CA ALA A 754 15.55 -9.23 -30.09
C ALA A 754 15.01 -8.81 -28.70
N CYS A 755 15.58 -7.77 -28.09
CA CYS A 755 15.10 -7.24 -26.83
C CYS A 755 14.22 -5.99 -26.99
N HIS A 756 13.86 -5.61 -28.21
CA HIS A 756 13.09 -4.41 -28.53
C HIS A 756 13.64 -3.11 -27.90
N GLY A 757 14.96 -3.05 -27.66
CA GLY A 757 15.64 -1.91 -27.06
C GLY A 757 15.67 -1.91 -25.53
N ASP A 758 15.20 -2.94 -24.86
CA ASP A 758 15.26 -3.06 -23.39
C ASP A 758 16.69 -3.34 -22.88
N GLY A 759 17.50 -4.02 -23.70
CA GLY A 759 18.84 -4.48 -23.32
C GLY A 759 18.80 -5.77 -22.51
N TYR A 760 17.64 -6.16 -21.99
CA TYR A 760 17.41 -7.34 -21.17
C TYR A 760 16.19 -8.08 -21.67
N LEU A 761 16.16 -9.40 -21.45
CA LEU A 761 15.00 -10.26 -21.63
C LEU A 761 14.38 -10.51 -20.27
N LYS A 762 13.07 -10.33 -20.17
CA LYS A 762 12.31 -10.60 -18.95
C LYS A 762 11.93 -12.08 -18.93
N VAL A 763 12.39 -12.81 -17.92
CA VAL A 763 11.94 -14.17 -17.62
C VAL A 763 10.89 -14.08 -16.51
N GLU A 764 9.64 -14.40 -16.87
CA GLU A 764 8.53 -14.39 -15.90
C GLU A 764 8.59 -15.64 -15.02
N MET A 765 8.70 -15.42 -13.72
CA MET A 765 8.73 -16.47 -12.70
C MET A 765 7.38 -16.46 -11.96
N HIS A 766 6.53 -17.49 -12.17
CA HIS A 766 5.16 -17.54 -11.66
C HIS A 766 5.03 -17.33 -10.13
N PHE A 767 6.02 -17.74 -9.35
CA PHE A 767 5.99 -17.68 -7.88
C PHE A 767 7.09 -16.80 -7.26
N LEU A 768 8.03 -16.30 -8.07
CA LEU A 768 9.15 -15.45 -7.65
C LEU A 768 9.13 -14.11 -8.40
N ALA A 769 10.00 -13.20 -8.01
CA ALA A 769 10.18 -11.94 -8.75
C ALA A 769 10.74 -12.24 -10.15
N ASP A 770 10.26 -11.49 -11.16
CA ASP A 770 10.75 -11.60 -12.53
C ASP A 770 12.27 -11.38 -12.60
N VAL A 771 12.97 -12.22 -13.36
CA VAL A 771 14.41 -12.13 -13.60
C VAL A 771 14.68 -11.43 -14.93
N TYR A 772 15.63 -10.51 -14.94
CA TYR A 772 16.07 -9.81 -16.14
C TYR A 772 17.45 -10.28 -16.54
N VAL A 773 17.55 -11.00 -17.67
CA VAL A 773 18.81 -11.53 -18.22
C VAL A 773 19.30 -10.60 -19.33
N PRO A 774 20.61 -10.27 -19.40
CA PRO A 774 21.15 -9.48 -20.52
C PRO A 774 20.80 -10.13 -21.87
N CYS A 775 20.41 -9.32 -22.84
CA CYS A 775 20.09 -9.81 -24.18
C CYS A 775 21.34 -10.36 -24.85
N GLU A 776 21.32 -11.61 -25.28
CA GLU A 776 22.43 -12.31 -25.94
C GLU A 776 22.88 -11.65 -27.26
N TYR A 777 21.99 -11.00 -28.00
CA TYR A 777 22.28 -10.33 -29.27
C TYR A 777 22.97 -8.98 -29.11
N CYS A 778 22.53 -8.14 -28.16
CA CYS A 778 23.12 -6.81 -27.99
C CYS A 778 23.96 -6.69 -26.72
N HIS A 779 24.09 -7.73 -25.92
CA HIS A 779 24.84 -7.75 -24.66
C HIS A 779 24.57 -6.54 -23.78
N GLY A 780 23.27 -6.18 -23.62
CA GLY A 780 22.84 -5.02 -22.84
C GLY A 780 22.93 -3.67 -23.54
N LYS A 781 23.51 -3.57 -24.77
CA LYS A 781 23.77 -2.31 -25.48
C LYS A 781 22.53 -1.65 -26.08
N ARG A 782 21.38 -2.36 -26.16
CA ARG A 782 20.05 -1.85 -26.61
C ARG A 782 19.93 -1.52 -28.11
N PHE A 783 21.01 -1.36 -28.84
CA PHE A 783 21.05 -0.97 -30.26
C PHE A 783 21.63 -2.08 -31.13
N ASN A 784 21.35 -2.00 -32.44
CA ASN A 784 21.97 -2.89 -33.42
C ASN A 784 23.39 -2.41 -33.75
N ASN A 785 24.21 -3.30 -34.34
CA ASN A 785 25.64 -3.06 -34.60
C ASN A 785 25.86 -1.85 -35.50
N ALA A 786 25.06 -1.69 -36.59
CA ALA A 786 25.21 -0.57 -37.52
C ALA A 786 24.99 0.81 -36.85
N THR A 787 24.16 0.88 -35.79
CA THR A 787 24.00 2.11 -35.01
C THR A 787 25.17 2.34 -34.05
N LEU A 788 25.78 1.26 -33.53
CA LEU A 788 26.92 1.29 -32.61
C LEU A 788 28.25 1.64 -33.30
N GLU A 789 28.36 1.50 -34.62
CA GLU A 789 29.54 1.91 -35.41
C GLU A 789 29.77 3.40 -35.37
N ILE A 790 28.67 4.21 -35.28
CA ILE A 790 28.79 5.67 -35.17
C ILE A 790 29.33 6.07 -33.81
N LYS A 791 30.48 6.72 -33.79
CA LYS A 791 31.18 7.09 -32.56
C LYS A 791 31.49 8.58 -32.49
N TYR A 792 31.45 9.13 -31.29
CA TYR A 792 31.96 10.46 -30.96
C TYR A 792 33.04 10.34 -29.89
N LYS A 793 34.28 10.84 -30.16
CA LYS A 793 35.43 10.65 -29.30
C LYS A 793 35.56 9.20 -28.81
N ASN A 794 35.48 8.23 -29.71
CA ASN A 794 35.48 6.77 -29.51
C ASN A 794 34.32 6.17 -28.71
N HIS A 795 33.25 6.92 -28.42
CA HIS A 795 32.07 6.44 -27.70
C HIS A 795 30.88 6.28 -28.66
N SER A 796 30.28 5.10 -28.72
CA SER A 796 28.98 4.85 -29.36
C SER A 796 27.84 5.41 -28.51
N ILE A 797 26.63 5.51 -29.06
CA ILE A 797 25.45 5.92 -28.30
C ILE A 797 25.15 5.05 -27.08
N ALA A 798 25.48 3.75 -27.12
CA ALA A 798 25.35 2.84 -26.00
C ALA A 798 26.42 3.10 -24.92
N ASP A 799 27.66 3.39 -25.33
CA ASP A 799 28.73 3.72 -24.38
C ASP A 799 28.38 5.00 -23.61
N ILE A 800 27.78 6.02 -24.28
CA ILE A 800 27.30 7.23 -23.61
C ILE A 800 26.28 6.91 -22.51
N LEU A 801 25.36 5.99 -22.75
CA LEU A 801 24.38 5.57 -21.72
C LEU A 801 25.06 4.88 -20.54
N ASN A 802 26.20 4.26 -20.74
CA ASN A 802 26.99 3.60 -19.69
C ASN A 802 27.93 4.53 -18.93
N LEU A 803 28.17 5.76 -19.44
CA LEU A 803 28.94 6.77 -18.72
C LEU A 803 28.19 7.24 -17.48
N SER A 804 28.94 7.54 -16.41
CA SER A 804 28.41 8.32 -15.29
C SER A 804 28.13 9.76 -15.74
N VAL A 805 27.25 10.44 -15.02
CA VAL A 805 26.91 11.86 -15.27
C VAL A 805 28.17 12.72 -15.30
N ARG A 806 29.16 12.46 -14.40
CA ARG A 806 30.44 13.18 -14.35
C ARG A 806 31.22 13.00 -15.64
N LEU A 807 31.46 11.77 -16.06
CA LEU A 807 32.22 11.48 -17.28
C LEU A 807 31.53 12.00 -18.55
N ALA A 808 30.20 11.87 -18.59
CA ALA A 808 29.43 12.41 -19.70
C ALA A 808 29.50 13.95 -19.76
N ARG A 809 29.52 14.64 -18.61
CA ARG A 809 29.71 16.09 -18.52
C ARG A 809 31.08 16.53 -19.10
N GLU A 810 32.12 15.82 -18.75
CA GLU A 810 33.50 16.06 -19.28
C GLU A 810 33.51 15.83 -20.81
N LEU A 811 32.92 14.74 -21.31
CA LEU A 811 32.85 14.42 -22.73
C LEU A 811 32.10 15.51 -23.55
N PHE A 812 31.00 16.06 -23.00
CA PHE A 812 30.19 17.07 -23.66
C PHE A 812 30.41 18.49 -23.13
N ILE A 813 31.65 18.79 -22.71
CA ILE A 813 32.00 20.13 -22.14
C ILE A 813 31.71 21.27 -23.13
N ASP A 814 31.95 21.01 -24.43
CA ASP A 814 31.77 21.96 -25.53
C ASP A 814 30.32 22.06 -26.05
N HIS A 815 29.35 21.32 -25.42
CA HIS A 815 27.96 21.27 -25.85
C HIS A 815 27.02 21.87 -24.78
N PRO A 816 26.78 23.22 -24.80
CA PRO A 816 26.12 23.95 -23.73
C PRO A 816 24.75 23.37 -23.30
N LYS A 817 23.92 22.94 -24.26
CA LYS A 817 22.58 22.36 -23.98
C LYS A 817 22.66 21.03 -23.24
N ILE A 818 23.64 20.18 -23.56
CA ILE A 818 23.86 18.89 -22.89
C ILE A 818 24.49 19.13 -21.53
N LYS A 819 25.58 19.94 -21.50
CA LYS A 819 26.31 20.29 -20.29
C LYS A 819 25.41 20.88 -19.21
N SER A 820 24.58 21.86 -19.54
CA SER A 820 23.67 22.52 -18.58
C SER A 820 22.77 21.52 -17.85
N ILE A 821 22.20 20.50 -18.55
CA ILE A 821 21.38 19.47 -17.91
C ILE A 821 22.24 18.55 -17.03
N LEU A 822 23.46 18.21 -17.49
CA LEU A 822 24.38 17.38 -16.71
C LEU A 822 24.88 18.13 -15.46
N ASP A 823 25.10 19.45 -15.55
CA ASP A 823 25.46 20.30 -14.42
C ASP A 823 24.35 20.27 -13.34
N THR A 824 23.06 20.32 -13.73
CA THR A 824 21.98 20.21 -12.73
C THR A 824 21.92 18.84 -12.04
N LEU A 825 22.32 17.76 -12.72
CA LEU A 825 22.46 16.44 -12.11
C LEU A 825 23.66 16.37 -11.15
N MET A 826 24.76 17.07 -11.49
CA MET A 826 25.93 17.21 -10.59
C MET A 826 25.57 18.01 -9.34
N ASP A 827 24.83 19.13 -9.48
CA ASP A 827 24.41 20.01 -8.39
C ASP A 827 23.59 19.27 -7.33
N VAL A 828 22.75 18.28 -7.74
CA VAL A 828 21.97 17.45 -6.81
C VAL A 828 22.73 16.21 -6.31
N GLY A 829 24.05 16.11 -6.54
CA GLY A 829 24.91 15.04 -6.03
C GLY A 829 24.77 13.70 -6.78
N LEU A 830 24.31 13.71 -8.04
CA LEU A 830 24.11 12.49 -8.85
C LEU A 830 25.20 12.26 -9.90
N GLY A 831 26.40 12.78 -9.66
CA GLY A 831 27.53 12.63 -10.59
C GLY A 831 27.96 11.19 -10.84
N TYR A 832 27.67 10.28 -9.94
CA TYR A 832 28.06 8.87 -9.98
C TYR A 832 27.11 7.97 -10.77
N ILE A 833 25.83 8.33 -10.92
CA ILE A 833 24.85 7.47 -11.62
C ILE A 833 25.13 7.41 -13.11
N LYS A 834 24.88 6.23 -13.73
CA LYS A 834 24.98 6.08 -15.18
C LYS A 834 23.78 6.73 -15.87
N LEU A 835 23.99 7.39 -17.01
CA LEU A 835 22.93 8.02 -17.79
C LEU A 835 21.81 7.03 -18.20
N GLY A 836 22.20 5.81 -18.57
CA GLY A 836 21.29 4.73 -18.97
C GLY A 836 20.84 3.80 -17.85
N GLN A 837 21.13 4.09 -16.57
CA GLN A 837 20.73 3.26 -15.43
C GLN A 837 19.21 3.10 -15.41
N SER A 838 18.74 1.87 -15.29
CA SER A 838 17.29 1.59 -15.27
C SER A 838 16.58 2.31 -14.10
N ALA A 839 15.42 2.88 -14.36
CA ALA A 839 14.59 3.49 -13.32
C ALA A 839 14.20 2.51 -12.19
N THR A 840 14.20 1.21 -12.47
CA THR A 840 13.85 0.16 -11.50
C THR A 840 14.98 -0.16 -10.52
N THR A 841 16.21 0.25 -10.83
CA THR A 841 17.40 0.03 -9.97
C THR A 841 17.79 1.26 -9.16
N LEU A 842 17.10 2.39 -9.37
CA LEU A 842 17.33 3.62 -8.62
C LEU A 842 16.69 3.56 -7.23
N SER A 843 17.37 4.06 -6.22
CA SER A 843 16.80 4.30 -4.91
C SER A 843 15.72 5.39 -4.96
N GLY A 844 14.84 5.45 -3.94
CA GLY A 844 13.81 6.49 -3.84
C GLY A 844 14.40 7.90 -3.82
N GLY A 845 15.51 8.09 -3.09
CA GLY A 845 16.23 9.37 -3.02
C GLY A 845 16.88 9.76 -4.34
N GLU A 846 17.50 8.83 -5.08
CA GLU A 846 18.04 9.09 -6.41
C GLU A 846 16.95 9.51 -7.40
N ALA A 847 15.83 8.77 -7.43
CA ALA A 847 14.69 9.11 -8.27
C ALA A 847 14.14 10.52 -7.97
N GLN A 848 14.09 10.90 -6.70
CA GLN A 848 13.66 12.22 -6.26
C GLN A 848 14.62 13.32 -6.71
N ARG A 849 15.92 13.11 -6.57
CA ARG A 849 16.96 14.07 -7.01
C ARG A 849 17.00 14.23 -8.53
N ILE A 850 16.76 13.16 -9.31
CA ILE A 850 16.61 13.24 -10.77
C ILE A 850 15.41 14.12 -11.14
N LYS A 851 14.28 13.99 -10.44
CA LYS A 851 13.11 14.85 -10.65
C LYS A 851 13.44 16.31 -10.36
N LEU A 852 14.16 16.57 -9.27
CA LEU A 852 14.59 17.91 -8.88
C LEU A 852 15.52 18.50 -9.96
N ALA A 853 16.54 17.76 -10.41
CA ALA A 853 17.46 18.18 -11.47
C ALA A 853 16.74 18.57 -12.76
N ARG A 854 15.73 17.77 -13.17
CA ARG A 854 14.91 18.08 -14.35
C ARG A 854 14.16 19.42 -14.21
N GLU A 855 13.66 19.74 -13.04
CA GLU A 855 12.94 21.00 -12.83
C GLU A 855 13.88 22.19 -12.73
N LEU A 856 15.07 22.00 -12.16
CA LEU A 856 16.14 23.00 -12.14
C LEU A 856 16.65 23.38 -13.54
N ALA A 857 16.65 22.42 -14.48
CA ALA A 857 17.06 22.67 -15.87
C ALA A 857 16.04 23.51 -16.66
N LYS A 858 14.85 23.80 -16.10
CA LYS A 858 13.82 24.63 -16.74
C LYS A 858 13.96 26.10 -16.33
N LYS A 859 13.45 27.00 -17.19
CA LYS A 859 13.40 28.42 -16.88
C LYS A 859 12.51 28.67 -15.65
N ASP A 860 12.98 29.44 -14.71
CA ASP A 860 12.28 29.78 -13.48
C ASP A 860 11.20 30.84 -13.72
N THR A 861 10.09 30.73 -12.97
CA THR A 861 8.95 31.66 -13.06
C THR A 861 8.81 32.56 -11.82
N GLY A 862 9.51 32.27 -10.73
CA GLY A 862 9.43 32.98 -9.46
C GLY A 862 8.10 32.81 -8.68
N GLN A 863 7.15 32.03 -9.20
CA GLN A 863 5.84 31.76 -8.56
C GLN A 863 5.49 30.27 -8.55
N THR A 864 6.51 29.44 -8.43
CA THR A 864 6.35 27.98 -8.35
C THR A 864 6.36 27.51 -6.91
N LEU A 865 5.44 26.61 -6.55
CA LEU A 865 5.50 25.85 -5.30
C LEU A 865 6.15 24.49 -5.57
N TYR A 866 7.33 24.27 -4.99
CA TYR A 866 7.98 22.98 -4.94
C TYR A 866 7.60 22.26 -3.64
N ILE A 867 7.06 21.06 -3.75
CA ILE A 867 6.77 20.18 -2.61
C ILE A 867 7.75 19.03 -2.64
N LEU A 868 8.50 18.85 -1.57
CA LEU A 868 9.43 17.74 -1.38
C LEU A 868 9.02 16.93 -0.15
N ASP A 869 8.92 15.61 -0.32
CA ASP A 869 8.56 14.68 0.74
C ASP A 869 9.80 13.89 1.14
N GLU A 870 10.31 14.15 2.36
CA GLU A 870 11.51 13.57 2.95
C GLU A 870 12.72 13.54 1.97
N PRO A 871 13.16 14.71 1.45
CA PRO A 871 14.21 14.76 0.43
C PRO A 871 15.61 14.34 0.91
N THR A 872 15.82 14.19 2.20
CA THR A 872 17.11 13.75 2.79
C THR A 872 17.25 12.24 2.93
N THR A 873 16.24 11.47 2.55
CA THR A 873 16.26 10.01 2.60
C THR A 873 17.46 9.44 1.85
N GLY A 874 18.27 8.60 2.52
CA GLY A 874 19.44 7.98 1.93
C GLY A 874 20.61 8.93 1.66
N LEU A 875 20.64 10.10 2.27
CA LEU A 875 21.68 11.11 2.07
C LEU A 875 22.65 11.19 3.25
N HIS A 876 23.92 11.15 2.95
CA HIS A 876 24.97 11.52 3.88
C HIS A 876 24.94 13.04 4.13
N PHE A 877 25.47 13.51 5.26
CA PHE A 877 25.56 14.93 5.63
C PHE A 877 26.09 15.83 4.50
N GLN A 878 27.12 15.38 3.78
CA GLN A 878 27.69 16.11 2.63
C GLN A 878 26.67 16.26 1.49
N ASP A 879 25.89 15.23 1.20
CA ASP A 879 24.85 15.26 0.16
C ASP A 879 23.70 16.18 0.58
N ILE A 880 23.35 16.21 1.88
CA ILE A 880 22.36 17.13 2.44
C ILE A 880 22.84 18.58 2.27
N LYS A 881 24.11 18.89 2.54
CA LYS A 881 24.69 20.22 2.35
C LYS A 881 24.55 20.70 0.89
N MET A 882 24.79 19.80 -0.08
CA MET A 882 24.60 20.11 -1.50
C MET A 882 23.12 20.32 -1.86
N LEU A 883 22.22 19.46 -1.38
CA LEU A 883 20.79 19.62 -1.57
C LEU A 883 20.28 20.96 -1.05
N LEU A 884 20.66 21.35 0.17
CA LEU A 884 20.27 22.62 0.77
C LEU A 884 20.67 23.84 -0.07
N LYS A 885 21.88 23.84 -0.65
CA LYS A 885 22.32 24.91 -1.58
C LYS A 885 21.39 25.03 -2.78
N VAL A 886 20.92 23.88 -3.31
CA VAL A 886 19.97 23.85 -4.43
C VAL A 886 18.61 24.40 -4.02
N LEU A 887 18.09 24.00 -2.85
CA LEU A 887 16.80 24.48 -2.34
C LEU A 887 16.84 26.00 -2.06
N GLN A 888 17.90 26.50 -1.48
CA GLN A 888 18.13 27.92 -1.25
C GLN A 888 18.17 28.72 -2.57
N ARG A 889 18.82 28.18 -3.61
CA ARG A 889 18.83 28.80 -4.96
C ARG A 889 17.41 28.91 -5.54
N LEU A 890 16.55 27.90 -5.36
CA LEU A 890 15.14 28.00 -5.77
C LEU A 890 14.36 29.09 -5.02
N VAL A 891 14.60 29.21 -3.73
CA VAL A 891 13.97 30.25 -2.89
C VAL A 891 14.48 31.64 -3.26
N ALA A 892 15.77 31.78 -3.57
CA ALA A 892 16.37 33.03 -4.04
C ALA A 892 15.74 33.50 -5.37
N GLY A 893 15.33 32.57 -6.25
CA GLY A 893 14.58 32.85 -7.48
C GLY A 893 13.11 33.26 -7.26
N GLY A 894 12.66 33.48 -6.00
CA GLY A 894 11.28 33.89 -5.66
C GLY A 894 10.29 32.75 -5.46
N ASN A 895 10.69 31.51 -5.63
CA ASN A 895 9.81 30.34 -5.48
C ASN A 895 9.58 29.98 -4.01
N THR A 896 8.55 29.19 -3.77
CA THR A 896 8.30 28.60 -2.46
C THR A 896 8.77 27.15 -2.49
N VAL A 897 9.54 26.76 -1.49
CA VAL A 897 9.97 25.39 -1.28
C VAL A 897 9.35 24.86 0.02
N LEU A 898 8.47 23.89 -0.09
CA LEU A 898 7.80 23.24 1.06
C LEU A 898 8.39 21.84 1.22
N VAL A 899 9.04 21.59 2.36
CA VAL A 899 9.65 20.31 2.69
C VAL A 899 8.90 19.63 3.83
N ILE A 900 8.54 18.36 3.67
CA ILE A 900 8.13 17.51 4.81
C ILE A 900 9.42 16.85 5.28
N GLU A 901 9.84 17.10 6.53
CA GLU A 901 11.14 16.65 7.01
C GLU A 901 11.17 16.27 8.48
N HIS A 902 12.11 15.37 8.78
CA HIS A 902 12.48 14.94 10.13
C HIS A 902 13.96 15.21 10.46
N ASN A 903 14.79 15.43 9.43
CA ASN A 903 16.20 15.72 9.59
C ASN A 903 16.41 17.13 10.18
N LEU A 904 17.06 17.18 11.35
CA LEU A 904 17.27 18.45 12.09
C LEU A 904 18.16 19.43 11.33
N ASP A 905 19.10 18.95 10.54
CA ASP A 905 19.99 19.82 9.73
C ASP A 905 19.24 20.59 8.66
N VAL A 906 18.18 19.97 8.07
CA VAL A 906 17.28 20.69 7.14
C VAL A 906 16.34 21.59 7.90
N ILE A 907 15.75 21.11 9.00
CA ILE A 907 14.78 21.88 9.79
C ILE A 907 15.41 23.15 10.35
N LYS A 908 16.66 23.10 10.86
CA LYS A 908 17.38 24.26 11.36
C LYS A 908 17.68 25.31 10.28
N THR A 909 17.68 24.93 8.99
CA THR A 909 17.93 25.84 7.86
C THR A 909 16.66 26.46 7.27
N CYS A 910 15.47 26.00 7.66
CA CYS A 910 14.21 26.55 7.17
C CYS A 910 13.98 28.00 7.62
N ASP A 911 13.31 28.79 6.77
CA ASP A 911 12.86 30.14 7.14
C ASP A 911 11.61 30.10 8.04
N TRP A 912 10.74 29.11 7.79
CA TRP A 912 9.47 28.95 8.49
C TRP A 912 9.15 27.47 8.72
N ILE A 913 8.63 27.15 9.89
CA ILE A 913 8.23 25.77 10.27
C ILE A 913 6.75 25.76 10.67
N ILE A 914 6.07 24.68 10.32
CA ILE A 914 4.73 24.34 10.81
C ILE A 914 4.84 22.93 11.41
N ASP A 915 4.76 22.87 12.74
CA ASP A 915 4.92 21.63 13.51
C ASP A 915 3.56 21.04 13.85
N LEU A 916 3.33 19.77 13.42
CA LEU A 916 2.09 19.02 13.62
C LEU A 916 2.27 17.96 14.72
N GLY A 917 1.22 17.77 15.50
CA GLY A 917 1.26 16.82 16.62
C GLY A 917 0.00 16.93 17.50
N PRO A 918 0.14 16.70 18.84
CA PRO A 918 1.38 16.36 19.54
C PRO A 918 1.85 14.92 19.34
N GLU A 919 0.92 14.00 19.04
CA GLU A 919 1.18 12.58 18.82
C GLU A 919 0.76 12.14 17.39
N GLY A 920 0.90 10.86 17.06
CA GLY A 920 0.39 10.27 15.83
C GLY A 920 -1.07 9.79 15.93
N GLY A 921 -1.72 9.54 14.78
CA GLY A 921 -3.08 9.02 14.70
C GLY A 921 -4.13 9.98 15.28
N ASN A 922 -5.13 9.45 15.99
CA ASN A 922 -6.25 10.22 16.53
C ASN A 922 -5.85 11.27 17.59
N ARG A 923 -4.67 11.12 18.21
CA ARG A 923 -4.12 12.09 19.17
C ARG A 923 -3.27 13.17 18.48
N GLY A 924 -3.09 13.09 17.16
CA GLY A 924 -2.37 14.05 16.32
C GLY A 924 -3.28 15.04 15.60
N GLY A 925 -2.85 15.46 14.45
CA GLY A 925 -3.64 16.26 13.50
C GLY A 925 -3.89 17.72 13.92
N LYS A 926 -3.13 18.24 14.89
CA LYS A 926 -3.21 19.62 15.37
C LYS A 926 -1.91 20.37 15.05
N ILE A 927 -1.97 21.68 14.95
CA ILE A 927 -0.78 22.54 14.88
C ILE A 927 -0.27 22.74 16.31
N VAL A 928 0.94 22.29 16.60
CA VAL A 928 1.60 22.45 17.90
C VAL A 928 2.31 23.81 17.98
N ALA A 929 3.05 24.14 16.90
CA ALA A 929 3.79 25.38 16.82
C ALA A 929 3.97 25.83 15.36
N LYS A 930 4.22 27.14 15.15
CA LYS A 930 4.53 27.72 13.83
C LYS A 930 5.42 28.96 14.00
N GLY A 931 6.37 29.14 13.09
CA GLY A 931 7.29 30.28 13.11
C GLY A 931 8.69 29.89 12.64
N SER A 932 9.69 30.72 12.98
CA SER A 932 11.10 30.38 12.72
C SER A 932 11.56 29.19 13.57
N PRO A 933 12.65 28.51 13.20
CA PRO A 933 13.23 27.41 13.98
C PRO A 933 13.46 27.77 15.45
N GLU A 934 13.94 28.99 15.75
CA GLU A 934 14.19 29.48 17.10
C GLU A 934 12.88 29.59 17.91
N LYS A 935 11.81 30.05 17.26
CA LYS A 935 10.49 30.12 17.88
C LYS A 935 9.94 28.73 18.19
N ILE A 936 10.14 27.76 17.29
CA ILE A 936 9.72 26.37 17.53
C ILE A 936 10.53 25.76 18.70
N ALA A 937 11.84 26.03 18.78
CA ALA A 937 12.71 25.54 19.85
C ALA A 937 12.30 26.04 21.24
N SER A 938 11.63 27.19 21.33
CA SER A 938 11.10 27.76 22.60
C SER A 938 9.81 27.09 23.08
N VAL A 939 9.09 26.33 22.23
CA VAL A 939 7.79 25.71 22.54
C VAL A 939 7.99 24.36 23.23
N LYS A 940 7.77 24.30 24.53
CA LYS A 940 7.96 23.08 25.36
C LYS A 940 7.12 21.87 24.92
N THR A 941 5.93 22.08 24.34
CA THR A 941 5.03 21.01 23.88
C THR A 941 5.41 20.46 22.52
N SER A 942 6.31 21.10 21.77
CA SER A 942 6.82 20.62 20.49
C SER A 942 7.98 19.65 20.70
N TYR A 943 7.79 18.38 20.31
CA TYR A 943 8.90 17.42 20.31
C TYR A 943 9.99 17.85 19.33
N THR A 944 9.63 18.31 18.13
CA THR A 944 10.59 18.87 17.16
C THR A 944 11.37 20.01 17.80
N GLY A 945 10.70 20.92 18.54
CA GLY A 945 11.33 22.05 19.24
C GLY A 945 12.34 21.61 20.29
N GLN A 946 12.02 20.57 21.07
CA GLN A 946 12.94 20.02 22.10
C GLN A 946 14.26 19.53 21.50
N PHE A 947 14.22 18.79 20.36
CA PHE A 947 15.42 18.31 19.66
C PHE A 947 16.13 19.46 18.93
N LEU A 948 15.37 20.38 18.32
CA LEU A 948 15.91 21.53 17.59
C LEU A 948 16.71 22.46 18.50
N LYS A 949 16.31 22.60 19.76
CA LYS A 949 17.05 23.40 20.75
C LYS A 949 18.50 22.94 20.91
N LYS A 950 18.77 21.60 20.78
CA LYS A 950 20.13 21.05 20.91
C LYS A 950 21.05 21.38 19.73
N VAL A 951 20.49 21.63 18.54
CA VAL A 951 21.26 21.89 17.31
C VAL A 951 21.29 23.35 16.92
N LEU A 952 20.51 24.21 17.60
CA LEU A 952 20.53 25.66 17.46
C LEU A 952 21.40 26.34 18.53
N ALA A 953 21.67 25.62 19.65
CA ALA A 953 22.63 26.03 20.67
C ALA A 953 24.06 25.82 20.15
#